data_ed8bab97a19e2a9b00be52ad1b77385e
#
_entry.id   ed8bab97a19e2a9b00be52ad1b77385e
#
_cell.length_a   1.000
_cell.length_b   1.000
_cell.length_c   1.000
_cell.angle_alpha   90.00
_cell.angle_beta   90.00
_cell.angle_gamma   90.00
#
_symmetry.space_group_name_H-M   'P 1'
#
loop_
_entity.id
_entity.type
_entity.pdbx_description
1 polymer ?
#
loop_
_entity_poly.entity_id
_entity_poly.type
_entity_poly.pdbx_seq_one_letter_code
_entity_poly.pdbx_strand_id
1 'polypeptide(L)'
;MRAPRVLPLVAGSPLLARRRAIADRGLVAVCLALVAVTAFLALAGPRYLVESADRGVRQAVTEAGSRGDVLAEMPPAMGTVREGVRDPRLADKLESAANDLRAVLPDELRATVQEPVLSFQSTDLSLAAPPETGLWALRLGWVWSERSAGVRWVEGAEPGASPDVRAEYAAEREAAGYDAPVELRPQRVEVGVTRATADVLGLSVGSEIGLAGAVRDEAVAVVTGIFQPVDAAEDTWAGAPELLEPVVRQAKRGDHTTTGLLLSRESIADARSALPASGHRTIVRLAVDVPALTAARAGAVADDVASITANPEQLVLSGGRTLAVSTGLDEVLGEFATRLRGVTAQASLLLVGIVTVAGLALVLAARLLVTRRRTLLEAERARGASVASVALRLLLESVPVTLVGLVLGLVAALLATPGPTAVVWGPAIAVAVVAVLATPVLGAALVARAWTGRQLPANRQDRERVLGRRRAQRRTAEVTVVVLAAGAASAVRGRGLLQTQTSGVDLLLAATPALLAAGATILVLRAFPVVLGAIGRLAARRRGLVGVVAAARAAQAAGLGVPLLSLTVALALVVFAGLTAATVGVGQERASIEQVGADVLVEGGVTRELADEVLRQDGVDSAALGTTIGTRRLNGDGGEVVTLVLLEAAAYERVRAAVDPRYGGELAGLDGAGTDGPRVLVSPSLRAETDVAGARVYDGEQRVVLDVVGDTTMTFGPEPVVVADLGTYTAATEVPLAEDTLWVSGPGAPAAVERAIVEVEAVDLDVTVRADRLASERSSALVRALQQLLLLTSLVLAMFAAVTLVLTVVATAPERGRTLSALRTLGLDARGARLVTLGELSPLVVAAVLAGALIGVAVPVVLTSALGLRRVTGELGTTELVVTPLPFALAVGVAVLALLVSVVAEAAVRRRDRLGDVLRVGDR
;
A
#
# COMPACT_ATOMS: atom_id res chain seq x y z
N MET A 1 -12.95 61.29 10.40
CA MET A 1 -11.88 60.30 10.61
C MET A 1 -10.88 60.37 9.48
N ARG A 2 -9.64 60.94 9.72
CA ARG A 2 -8.59 60.98 8.73
C ARG A 2 -7.92 59.64 8.62
N ALA A 3 -7.83 59.07 7.41
CA ALA A 3 -7.09 57.84 7.14
C ALA A 3 -5.65 57.98 7.65
N PRO A 4 -5.11 56.98 8.38
CA PRO A 4 -3.73 57.08 8.87
C PRO A 4 -2.77 57.08 7.68
N ARG A 5 -1.90 58.11 7.66
CA ARG A 5 -0.83 58.19 6.65
C ARG A 5 0.18 57.07 6.85
N VAL A 6 -0.01 55.93 6.15
CA VAL A 6 0.81 54.71 6.24
C VAL A 6 2.13 54.87 5.50
N LEU A 7 2.18 55.74 4.46
CA LEU A 7 3.34 55.93 3.58
C LEU A 7 4.66 56.36 4.26
N PRO A 8 4.71 57.36 5.19
CA PRO A 8 6.00 57.74 5.79
C PRO A 8 6.56 56.74 6.81
N LEU A 9 5.74 55.85 7.35
CA LEU A 9 6.14 54.79 8.26
C LEU A 9 6.87 53.62 7.56
N VAL A 10 6.67 53.45 6.28
CA VAL A 10 7.21 52.39 5.43
C VAL A 10 8.56 52.77 4.81
N ALA A 11 8.80 54.04 4.49
CA ALA A 11 9.96 54.49 3.71
C ALA A 11 11.34 54.28 4.37
N GLY A 12 11.43 54.27 5.70
CA GLY A 12 12.69 53.96 6.45
C GLY A 12 12.83 52.50 6.89
N SER A 13 11.78 51.69 6.73
CA SER A 13 11.69 50.31 7.29
C SER A 13 12.60 49.29 6.59
N PRO A 14 12.81 49.31 5.23
CA PRO A 14 13.63 48.31 4.55
C PRO A 14 15.11 48.35 4.95
N LEU A 15 15.68 49.54 5.13
CA LEU A 15 17.08 49.70 5.54
C LEU A 15 17.30 49.20 6.99
N LEU A 16 16.35 49.52 7.86
CA LEU A 16 16.40 49.03 9.24
C LEU A 16 16.22 47.52 9.31
N ALA A 17 15.29 46.94 8.55
CA ALA A 17 15.08 45.51 8.41
C ALA A 17 16.35 44.82 7.92
N ARG A 18 17.00 45.34 6.89
CA ARG A 18 18.26 44.79 6.35
C ARG A 18 19.41 44.84 7.41
N ARG A 19 19.59 45.93 8.10
CA ARG A 19 20.63 46.07 9.13
C ARG A 19 20.38 45.09 10.31
N ARG A 20 19.12 44.89 10.71
CA ARG A 20 18.76 43.96 11.77
C ARG A 20 18.93 42.51 11.31
N ALA A 21 18.55 42.17 10.07
CA ALA A 21 18.78 40.85 9.50
C ALA A 21 20.29 40.50 9.46
N ILE A 22 21.15 41.46 9.09
CA ILE A 22 22.59 41.26 9.08
C ILE A 22 23.13 41.07 10.48
N ALA A 23 22.63 41.82 11.50
CA ALA A 23 23.04 41.67 12.90
C ALA A 23 22.66 40.28 13.46
N ASP A 24 21.50 39.74 13.09
CA ASP A 24 20.96 38.44 13.52
C ASP A 24 21.11 37.34 12.47
N ARG A 25 22.06 37.48 11.53
CA ARG A 25 22.21 36.61 10.32
C ARG A 25 22.13 35.11 10.63
N GLY A 26 22.69 34.65 11.75
CA GLY A 26 22.68 33.25 12.13
C GLY A 26 21.26 32.73 12.45
N LEU A 27 20.45 33.55 13.16
CA LEU A 27 19.09 33.16 13.50
C LEU A 27 18.14 33.28 12.31
N VAL A 28 18.35 34.30 11.46
CA VAL A 28 17.64 34.47 10.18
C VAL A 28 17.94 33.30 9.25
N ALA A 29 19.18 32.83 9.16
CA ALA A 29 19.55 31.65 8.37
C ALA A 29 18.90 30.36 8.91
N VAL A 30 18.78 30.20 10.23
CA VAL A 30 18.05 29.06 10.84
C VAL A 30 16.56 29.13 10.47
N CYS A 31 15.92 30.30 10.57
CA CYS A 31 14.52 30.48 10.15
C CYS A 31 14.35 30.17 8.66
N LEU A 32 15.25 30.68 7.81
CA LEU A 32 15.23 30.40 6.38
C LEU A 32 15.34 28.89 6.08
N ALA A 33 16.32 28.23 6.70
CA ALA A 33 16.53 26.79 6.54
C ALA A 33 15.33 25.96 7.01
N LEU A 34 14.74 26.32 8.18
CA LEU A 34 13.54 25.67 8.68
C LEU A 34 12.37 25.78 7.70
N VAL A 35 12.13 27.01 7.17
CA VAL A 35 11.08 27.24 6.19
C VAL A 35 11.36 26.47 4.89
N ALA A 36 12.59 26.51 4.38
CA ALA A 36 12.96 25.84 3.13
C ALA A 36 12.82 24.32 3.24
N VAL A 37 13.35 23.69 4.31
CA VAL A 37 13.24 22.22 4.50
C VAL A 37 11.80 21.80 4.71
N THR A 38 11.04 22.56 5.51
CA THR A 38 9.62 22.20 5.75
C THR A 38 8.78 22.39 4.50
N ALA A 39 9.00 23.47 3.73
CA ALA A 39 8.33 23.70 2.46
C ALA A 39 8.69 22.63 1.42
N PHE A 40 9.96 22.25 1.36
CA PHE A 40 10.40 21.13 0.52
C PHE A 40 9.61 19.86 0.82
N LEU A 41 9.56 19.42 2.09
CA LEU A 41 8.85 18.21 2.47
C LEU A 41 7.33 18.32 2.28
N ALA A 42 6.77 19.48 2.59
CA ALA A 42 5.35 19.75 2.42
C ALA A 42 4.89 19.71 0.96
N LEU A 43 5.79 20.02 0.02
CA LEU A 43 5.52 20.05 -1.42
C LEU A 43 5.98 18.76 -2.11
N ALA A 44 7.16 18.24 -1.78
CA ALA A 44 7.71 17.04 -2.40
C ALA A 44 7.01 15.75 -1.92
N GLY A 45 6.64 15.66 -0.64
CA GLY A 45 6.03 14.45 -0.06
C GLY A 45 4.75 14.01 -0.78
N PRO A 46 3.73 14.87 -0.91
CA PRO A 46 2.51 14.53 -1.65
C PRO A 46 2.77 14.18 -3.12
N ARG A 47 3.66 14.88 -3.80
CA ARG A 47 4.02 14.61 -5.20
C ARG A 47 4.66 13.23 -5.35
N TYR A 48 5.60 12.92 -4.48
CA TYR A 48 6.26 11.62 -4.45
C TYR A 48 5.28 10.46 -4.19
N LEU A 49 4.27 10.69 -3.32
CA LEU A 49 3.22 9.70 -3.07
C LEU A 49 2.35 9.47 -4.31
N VAL A 50 1.92 10.53 -5.00
CA VAL A 50 1.12 10.41 -6.23
C VAL A 50 1.90 9.66 -7.31
N GLU A 51 3.17 10.01 -7.54
CA GLU A 51 4.03 9.32 -8.51
C GLU A 51 4.26 7.85 -8.13
N SER A 52 4.40 7.56 -6.84
CA SER A 52 4.54 6.19 -6.36
C SER A 52 3.23 5.40 -6.44
N ALA A 53 2.08 6.06 -6.27
CA ALA A 53 0.77 5.47 -6.47
C ALA A 53 0.53 5.13 -7.95
N ASP A 54 0.90 6.02 -8.88
CA ASP A 54 0.81 5.75 -10.33
C ASP A 54 1.71 4.57 -10.75
N ARG A 55 2.92 4.47 -10.18
CA ARG A 55 3.78 3.31 -10.38
C ARG A 55 3.20 2.04 -9.76
N GLY A 56 2.61 2.17 -8.57
CA GLY A 56 2.00 1.06 -7.85
C GLY A 56 0.80 0.45 -8.55
N VAL A 57 -0.10 1.26 -9.12
CA VAL A 57 -1.26 0.74 -9.85
C VAL A 57 -0.83 0.02 -11.13
N ARG A 58 0.17 0.58 -11.84
CA ARG A 58 0.72 -0.07 -13.04
C ARG A 58 1.39 -1.40 -12.70
N GLN A 59 2.15 -1.44 -11.60
CA GLN A 59 2.77 -2.67 -11.11
C GLN A 59 1.70 -3.72 -10.76
N ALA A 60 0.64 -3.35 -10.01
CA ALA A 60 -0.43 -4.27 -9.63
C ALA A 60 -1.14 -4.90 -10.84
N VAL A 61 -1.44 -4.10 -11.87
CA VAL A 61 -2.06 -4.60 -13.11
C VAL A 61 -1.09 -5.45 -13.93
N THR A 62 0.20 -5.07 -13.99
CA THR A 62 1.21 -5.89 -14.68
C THR A 62 1.40 -7.25 -14.00
N GLU A 63 1.42 -7.29 -12.65
CA GLU A 63 1.52 -8.54 -11.88
C GLU A 63 0.27 -9.40 -11.98
N ALA A 64 -0.91 -8.80 -12.17
CA ALA A 64 -2.15 -9.53 -12.40
C ALA A 64 -2.18 -10.21 -13.79
N GLY A 65 -1.44 -9.71 -14.76
CA GLY A 65 -1.38 -10.25 -16.12
C GLY A 65 -2.77 -10.38 -16.74
N SER A 66 -3.05 -11.54 -17.33
CA SER A 66 -4.34 -11.84 -17.98
C SER A 66 -5.57 -11.79 -17.04
N ARG A 67 -5.38 -11.93 -15.72
CA ARG A 67 -6.47 -11.75 -14.73
C ARG A 67 -7.03 -10.33 -14.72
N GLY A 68 -6.20 -9.35 -15.09
CA GLY A 68 -6.59 -7.95 -15.20
C GLY A 68 -7.32 -7.60 -16.51
N ASP A 69 -7.35 -8.51 -17.49
CA ASP A 69 -8.01 -8.26 -18.76
C ASP A 69 -9.54 -8.33 -18.64
N VAL A 70 -10.21 -7.56 -19.48
CA VAL A 70 -11.66 -7.63 -19.60
C VAL A 70 -12.02 -8.61 -20.71
N LEU A 71 -12.65 -9.73 -20.35
CA LEU A 71 -13.09 -10.75 -21.26
C LEU A 71 -14.59 -10.63 -21.47
N ALA A 72 -15.02 -10.43 -22.71
CA ALA A 72 -16.42 -10.41 -23.09
C ALA A 72 -16.72 -11.61 -23.96
N GLU A 73 -17.50 -12.55 -23.43
CA GLU A 73 -17.96 -13.73 -24.18
C GLU A 73 -19.24 -13.40 -24.96
N MET A 74 -19.18 -13.61 -26.25
CA MET A 74 -20.32 -13.43 -27.13
C MET A 74 -21.25 -14.67 -27.10
N PRO A 75 -22.57 -14.50 -26.99
CA PRO A 75 -23.46 -15.62 -26.97
C PRO A 75 -23.40 -16.43 -28.32
N PRO A 76 -23.52 -17.76 -28.28
CA PRO A 76 -23.39 -18.64 -29.45
C PRO A 76 -24.30 -18.29 -30.60
N ALA A 77 -25.44 -17.69 -30.30
CA ALA A 77 -26.45 -17.31 -31.30
C ALA A 77 -26.21 -15.90 -31.85
N MET A 78 -25.12 -15.67 -32.54
CA MET A 78 -24.96 -14.46 -33.36
C MET A 78 -25.79 -14.57 -34.67
N GLY A 79 -27.04 -14.30 -34.55
CA GLY A 79 -28.00 -14.26 -35.67
C GLY A 79 -28.96 -15.44 -35.69
N THR A 80 -30.10 -15.23 -36.32
CA THR A 80 -31.17 -16.21 -36.58
C THR A 80 -30.74 -17.30 -37.58
N VAL A 81 -29.48 -17.66 -37.65
CA VAL A 81 -28.95 -18.67 -38.54
C VAL A 81 -29.31 -20.05 -37.97
N ARG A 82 -30.11 -20.82 -38.64
CA ARG A 82 -30.34 -22.21 -38.30
C ARG A 82 -29.02 -22.95 -38.23
N GLU A 83 -28.87 -23.86 -37.27
CA GLU A 83 -27.71 -24.73 -37.18
C GLU A 83 -27.32 -25.31 -38.54
N GLY A 84 -26.03 -25.22 -38.87
CA GLY A 84 -25.48 -25.74 -40.13
C GLY A 84 -25.71 -24.87 -41.37
N VAL A 85 -26.13 -23.61 -41.23
CA VAL A 85 -26.16 -22.66 -42.35
C VAL A 85 -24.92 -21.84 -42.37
N ARG A 86 -24.19 -21.81 -43.50
CA ARG A 86 -22.98 -21.02 -43.71
C ARG A 86 -23.34 -19.53 -43.80
N ASP A 87 -22.62 -18.69 -43.01
CA ASP A 87 -22.74 -17.25 -43.10
C ASP A 87 -21.44 -16.63 -43.63
N PRO A 88 -21.36 -16.28 -44.92
CA PRO A 88 -20.13 -15.75 -45.53
C PRO A 88 -19.63 -14.43 -44.92
N ARG A 89 -20.50 -13.71 -44.18
CA ARG A 89 -20.16 -12.41 -43.51
C ARG A 89 -19.90 -12.59 -42.02
N LEU A 90 -19.60 -13.81 -41.55
CA LEU A 90 -19.43 -14.07 -40.13
C LEU A 90 -18.24 -13.28 -39.58
N ALA A 91 -17.09 -13.30 -40.24
CA ALA A 91 -15.90 -12.54 -39.83
C ALA A 91 -16.20 -11.05 -39.72
N ASP A 92 -16.83 -10.42 -40.74
CA ASP A 92 -17.21 -9.00 -40.71
C ASP A 92 -18.08 -8.65 -39.52
N LYS A 93 -19.04 -9.54 -39.19
CA LYS A 93 -19.96 -9.36 -38.05
C LYS A 93 -19.23 -9.45 -36.71
N LEU A 94 -18.29 -10.37 -36.59
CA LEU A 94 -17.48 -10.54 -35.36
C LEU A 94 -16.54 -9.39 -35.15
N GLU A 95 -15.82 -8.95 -36.18
CA GLU A 95 -14.93 -7.78 -36.13
C GLU A 95 -15.70 -6.51 -35.79
N SER A 96 -16.87 -6.29 -36.43
CA SER A 96 -17.73 -5.15 -36.10
C SER A 96 -18.20 -5.18 -34.65
N ALA A 97 -18.59 -6.36 -34.15
CA ALA A 97 -19.05 -6.52 -32.79
C ALA A 97 -17.91 -6.28 -31.75
N ALA A 98 -16.68 -6.69 -32.07
CA ALA A 98 -15.52 -6.41 -31.23
C ALA A 98 -15.25 -4.91 -31.14
N ASN A 99 -15.33 -4.19 -32.26
CA ASN A 99 -15.17 -2.74 -32.29
C ASN A 99 -16.31 -1.99 -31.58
N ASP A 100 -17.55 -2.45 -31.79
CA ASP A 100 -18.74 -1.91 -31.12
C ASP A 100 -18.65 -2.07 -29.61
N LEU A 101 -18.10 -3.19 -29.12
CA LEU A 101 -17.91 -3.41 -27.69
C LEU A 101 -17.09 -2.28 -27.05
N ARG A 102 -15.95 -1.95 -27.65
CA ARG A 102 -15.10 -0.86 -27.12
C ARG A 102 -15.85 0.47 -27.10
N ALA A 103 -16.69 0.75 -28.08
CA ALA A 103 -17.46 1.98 -28.16
C ALA A 103 -18.54 2.10 -27.08
N VAL A 104 -19.07 0.98 -26.61
CA VAL A 104 -20.14 0.94 -25.58
C VAL A 104 -19.57 0.94 -24.15
N LEU A 105 -18.28 0.69 -23.96
CA LEU A 105 -17.66 0.74 -22.62
C LEU A 105 -17.81 2.13 -21.98
N PRO A 106 -17.94 2.20 -20.64
CA PRO A 106 -17.86 3.45 -19.89
C PRO A 106 -16.58 4.24 -20.20
N ASP A 107 -16.65 5.56 -20.08
CA ASP A 107 -15.60 6.47 -20.60
C ASP A 107 -14.22 6.24 -19.97
N GLU A 108 -14.15 6.02 -18.65
CA GLU A 108 -12.86 5.81 -17.95
C GLU A 108 -12.26 4.45 -18.30
N LEU A 109 -13.07 3.40 -18.35
CA LEU A 109 -12.61 2.08 -18.76
C LEU A 109 -12.16 2.08 -20.22
N ARG A 110 -12.93 2.69 -21.13
CA ARG A 110 -12.57 2.83 -22.55
C ARG A 110 -11.22 3.52 -22.76
N ALA A 111 -10.92 4.53 -21.95
CA ALA A 111 -9.66 5.26 -22.04
C ALA A 111 -8.46 4.48 -21.50
N THR A 112 -8.68 3.35 -20.83
CA THR A 112 -7.63 2.53 -20.17
C THR A 112 -7.50 1.13 -20.74
N VAL A 113 -8.23 0.77 -21.79
CA VAL A 113 -8.10 -0.52 -22.49
C VAL A 113 -7.49 -0.33 -23.86
N GLN A 114 -6.79 -1.37 -24.30
CA GLN A 114 -6.16 -1.45 -25.62
C GLN A 114 -7.20 -1.78 -26.71
N GLU A 115 -6.74 -1.98 -27.94
CA GLU A 115 -7.54 -2.47 -29.05
C GLU A 115 -8.08 -3.87 -28.73
N PRO A 116 -9.30 -4.20 -29.18
CA PRO A 116 -9.87 -5.51 -28.93
C PRO A 116 -9.10 -6.62 -29.67
N VAL A 117 -8.89 -7.72 -28.97
CA VAL A 117 -8.43 -8.99 -29.55
C VAL A 117 -9.60 -9.96 -29.54
N LEU A 118 -10.02 -10.37 -30.72
CA LEU A 118 -11.11 -11.32 -30.92
C LEU A 118 -10.52 -12.71 -31.07
N SER A 119 -11.03 -13.69 -30.35
CA SER A 119 -10.75 -15.12 -30.56
C SER A 119 -12.04 -15.89 -30.73
N PHE A 120 -12.14 -16.64 -31.81
CA PHE A 120 -13.13 -17.68 -32.03
C PHE A 120 -12.46 -19.04 -31.83
N GLN A 121 -13.01 -19.88 -30.97
CA GLN A 121 -12.44 -21.20 -30.66
C GLN A 121 -13.56 -22.25 -30.62
N SER A 122 -13.29 -23.41 -31.20
CA SER A 122 -14.20 -24.56 -30.99
C SER A 122 -14.01 -25.11 -29.55
N THR A 123 -15.00 -25.83 -29.07
CA THR A 123 -14.80 -26.79 -28.00
C THR A 123 -13.80 -27.86 -28.43
N ASP A 124 -13.29 -28.63 -27.47
CA ASP A 124 -12.37 -29.72 -27.75
C ASP A 124 -13.03 -30.75 -28.66
N LEU A 125 -12.40 -31.00 -29.82
CA LEU A 125 -12.79 -32.01 -30.80
C LEU A 125 -11.86 -33.20 -30.64
N SER A 126 -12.42 -34.40 -30.62
CA SER A 126 -11.61 -35.63 -30.50
C SER A 126 -10.86 -35.94 -31.78
N LEU A 127 -9.59 -36.34 -31.67
CA LEU A 127 -8.80 -36.83 -32.79
C LEU A 127 -9.13 -38.30 -33.03
N ALA A 128 -9.46 -38.66 -34.27
CA ALA A 128 -9.84 -40.04 -34.60
C ALA A 128 -8.69 -41.05 -34.51
N ALA A 129 -7.44 -40.58 -34.64
CA ALA A 129 -6.21 -41.39 -34.52
C ALA A 129 -5.11 -40.56 -33.82
N PRO A 130 -5.05 -40.59 -32.50
CA PRO A 130 -4.00 -39.85 -31.74
C PRO A 130 -2.61 -40.51 -32.02
N PRO A 131 -1.55 -39.71 -32.06
CA PRO A 131 -0.19 -40.21 -32.36
C PRO A 131 0.42 -41.04 -31.23
N GLU A 132 0.04 -40.86 -29.98
CA GLU A 132 0.61 -41.54 -28.78
C GLU A 132 -0.47 -41.84 -27.74
N THR A 133 -0.08 -42.57 -26.67
CA THR A 133 -0.96 -42.83 -25.53
C THR A 133 -1.21 -41.53 -24.78
N GLY A 134 -2.47 -41.05 -24.79
CA GLY A 134 -2.90 -39.83 -24.13
C GLY A 134 -4.25 -39.36 -24.67
N LEU A 135 -4.84 -38.36 -24.02
CA LEU A 135 -6.04 -37.69 -24.50
C LEU A 135 -5.65 -36.52 -25.38
N TRP A 136 -5.99 -36.60 -26.67
CA TRP A 136 -5.69 -35.54 -27.62
C TRP A 136 -6.97 -34.79 -27.98
N ALA A 137 -6.93 -33.47 -27.93
CA ALA A 137 -7.98 -32.59 -28.37
C ALA A 137 -7.49 -31.67 -29.49
N LEU A 138 -8.36 -31.45 -30.46
CA LEU A 138 -8.17 -30.46 -31.49
C LEU A 138 -9.08 -29.27 -31.24
N ARG A 139 -8.56 -28.07 -31.48
CA ARG A 139 -9.36 -26.84 -31.50
C ARG A 139 -9.23 -26.13 -32.84
N LEU A 140 -10.37 -25.77 -33.40
CA LEU A 140 -10.40 -24.83 -34.50
C LEU A 140 -10.36 -23.43 -33.92
N GLY A 141 -9.45 -22.59 -34.37
CA GLY A 141 -9.28 -21.23 -33.80
C GLY A 141 -9.10 -20.17 -34.89
N TRP A 142 -9.68 -19.02 -34.69
CA TRP A 142 -9.41 -17.81 -35.45
C TRP A 142 -9.20 -16.66 -34.48
N VAL A 143 -8.09 -15.94 -34.69
CA VAL A 143 -7.73 -14.75 -33.89
C VAL A 143 -7.65 -13.54 -34.82
N TRP A 144 -8.13 -12.42 -34.32
CA TRP A 144 -8.13 -11.15 -35.02
C TRP A 144 -7.85 -9.96 -34.09
N SER A 145 -7.03 -9.04 -34.57
CA SER A 145 -6.83 -7.73 -34.02
C SER A 145 -6.51 -6.77 -35.15
N GLU A 146 -6.94 -5.53 -35.04
CA GLU A 146 -6.69 -4.49 -36.08
C GLU A 146 -5.20 -4.25 -36.31
N ARG A 147 -4.36 -4.49 -35.30
CA ARG A 147 -2.89 -4.27 -35.33
C ARG A 147 -2.07 -5.53 -35.45
N SER A 148 -2.69 -6.70 -35.61
CA SER A 148 -1.95 -7.94 -35.68
C SER A 148 -0.95 -7.95 -36.84
N ALA A 149 0.27 -8.37 -36.57
CA ALA A 149 1.29 -8.60 -37.60
C ALA A 149 0.96 -9.78 -38.52
N GLY A 150 0.00 -10.62 -38.09
CA GLY A 150 -0.51 -11.76 -38.86
C GLY A 150 0.46 -12.94 -38.92
N VAL A 151 0.27 -13.76 -39.94
CA VAL A 151 1.01 -14.99 -40.17
C VAL A 151 1.71 -14.95 -41.51
N ARG A 152 2.80 -15.73 -41.62
CA ARG A 152 3.49 -15.99 -42.88
C ARG A 152 3.34 -17.47 -43.26
N TRP A 153 2.77 -17.72 -44.40
CA TRP A 153 2.65 -19.09 -44.97
C TRP A 153 4.00 -19.54 -45.47
N VAL A 154 4.48 -20.68 -44.95
CA VAL A 154 5.78 -21.27 -45.29
C VAL A 154 5.62 -22.33 -46.38
N GLU A 155 4.53 -23.10 -46.27
CA GLU A 155 4.15 -24.13 -47.26
C GLU A 155 2.67 -24.04 -47.55
N GLY A 156 2.23 -24.28 -48.77
CA GLY A 156 0.84 -24.22 -49.15
C GLY A 156 0.30 -22.80 -49.29
N ALA A 157 -0.96 -22.59 -48.91
CA ALA A 157 -1.66 -21.31 -48.99
C ALA A 157 -2.54 -21.08 -47.77
N GLU A 158 -3.01 -19.84 -47.62
CA GLU A 158 -4.00 -19.47 -46.63
C GLU A 158 -5.29 -20.26 -46.83
N PRO A 159 -5.93 -20.74 -45.75
CA PRO A 159 -7.23 -21.43 -45.84
C PRO A 159 -8.28 -20.55 -46.51
N GLY A 160 -8.92 -21.10 -47.51
CA GLY A 160 -9.97 -20.44 -48.26
C GLY A 160 -11.38 -20.90 -47.84
N ALA A 161 -12.36 -20.39 -48.53
CA ALA A 161 -13.74 -20.82 -48.37
C ALA A 161 -13.99 -22.18 -49.04
N SER A 162 -14.59 -23.11 -48.33
CA SER A 162 -15.04 -24.39 -48.87
C SER A 162 -16.44 -24.28 -49.47
N PRO A 163 -16.82 -25.14 -50.46
CA PRO A 163 -18.15 -25.20 -50.96
C PRO A 163 -19.21 -25.47 -49.86
N ASP A 164 -20.36 -24.81 -49.94
CA ASP A 164 -21.48 -25.08 -49.03
C ASP A 164 -22.17 -26.40 -49.42
N VAL A 165 -21.69 -27.47 -48.76
CA VAL A 165 -22.18 -28.85 -49.03
C VAL A 165 -23.70 -28.98 -48.84
N ARG A 166 -24.33 -28.18 -47.99
CA ARG A 166 -25.78 -28.18 -47.80
C ARG A 166 -26.51 -27.51 -48.95
N ALA A 167 -25.99 -26.39 -49.42
CA ALA A 167 -26.53 -25.71 -50.58
C ALA A 167 -26.42 -26.60 -51.84
N GLU A 168 -25.25 -27.28 -52.02
CA GLU A 168 -25.04 -28.25 -53.08
C GLU A 168 -25.98 -29.44 -52.95
N TYR A 169 -26.08 -30.04 -51.74
CA TYR A 169 -27.01 -31.15 -51.50
C TYR A 169 -28.46 -30.76 -51.76
N ALA A 170 -28.89 -29.56 -51.35
CA ALA A 170 -30.24 -29.08 -51.62
C ALA A 170 -30.49 -28.92 -53.12
N ALA A 171 -29.55 -28.37 -53.88
CA ALA A 171 -29.60 -28.19 -55.30
C ALA A 171 -29.59 -29.56 -56.06
N GLU A 172 -28.69 -30.49 -55.67
CA GLU A 172 -28.64 -31.84 -56.20
C GLU A 172 -29.93 -32.61 -55.95
N ARG A 173 -30.52 -32.51 -54.75
CA ARG A 173 -31.75 -33.13 -54.34
C ARG A 173 -32.97 -32.54 -55.09
N GLU A 174 -32.99 -31.25 -55.32
CA GLU A 174 -34.02 -30.60 -56.13
C GLU A 174 -33.94 -31.01 -57.59
N ALA A 175 -32.73 -31.15 -58.14
CA ALA A 175 -32.48 -31.57 -59.48
C ALA A 175 -32.78 -33.07 -59.70
N ALA A 176 -32.46 -33.93 -58.72
CA ALA A 176 -32.68 -35.40 -58.83
C ALA A 176 -34.07 -35.86 -58.43
N GLY A 177 -34.91 -34.99 -57.82
CA GLY A 177 -36.22 -35.34 -57.26
C GLY A 177 -36.11 -35.85 -55.82
N TYR A 178 -37.16 -35.58 -54.99
CA TYR A 178 -37.12 -35.81 -53.51
C TYR A 178 -36.93 -37.28 -53.10
N ASP A 179 -37.19 -38.23 -54.00
CA ASP A 179 -37.10 -39.68 -53.77
C ASP A 179 -35.74 -40.29 -54.24
N ALA A 180 -34.85 -39.50 -54.86
CA ALA A 180 -33.57 -39.99 -55.29
C ALA A 180 -32.56 -40.04 -54.07
N PRO A 181 -31.77 -41.14 -53.96
CA PRO A 181 -30.75 -41.22 -52.94
C PRO A 181 -29.57 -40.26 -53.28
N VAL A 182 -29.59 -39.05 -52.70
CA VAL A 182 -28.48 -38.14 -52.82
C VAL A 182 -27.62 -38.30 -51.55
N GLU A 183 -26.37 -38.63 -51.74
CA GLU A 183 -25.43 -38.86 -50.64
C GLU A 183 -24.91 -37.49 -50.09
N LEU A 184 -25.04 -37.27 -48.78
CA LEU A 184 -24.53 -36.05 -48.18
C LEU A 184 -23.01 -36.16 -48.03
N ARG A 185 -22.26 -35.26 -48.65
CA ARG A 185 -20.80 -35.22 -48.55
C ARG A 185 -20.40 -34.59 -47.20
N PRO A 186 -19.23 -34.96 -46.63
CA PRO A 186 -18.71 -34.31 -45.41
C PRO A 186 -18.42 -32.82 -45.62
N GLN A 187 -18.74 -31.98 -44.60
CA GLN A 187 -18.39 -30.56 -44.65
C GLN A 187 -16.87 -30.44 -44.56
N ARG A 188 -16.24 -29.79 -45.51
CA ARG A 188 -14.82 -29.52 -45.52
C ARG A 188 -14.55 -28.16 -44.86
N VAL A 189 -13.51 -28.10 -44.01
CA VAL A 189 -13.04 -26.87 -43.36
C VAL A 189 -11.54 -26.74 -43.65
N GLU A 190 -11.17 -25.74 -44.44
CA GLU A 190 -9.75 -25.47 -44.70
C GLU A 190 -9.07 -24.84 -43.48
N VAL A 191 -7.88 -25.33 -43.12
CA VAL A 191 -7.13 -24.94 -41.93
C VAL A 191 -5.63 -24.78 -42.19
N GLY A 192 -4.97 -23.95 -41.43
CA GLY A 192 -3.56 -23.85 -41.34
C GLY A 192 -3.00 -24.48 -40.05
N VAL A 193 -1.79 -24.98 -40.09
CA VAL A 193 -1.08 -25.53 -38.93
C VAL A 193 0.31 -24.90 -38.79
N THR A 194 0.84 -24.84 -37.58
CA THR A 194 2.26 -24.51 -37.42
C THR A 194 3.15 -25.69 -37.76
N ARG A 195 4.44 -25.42 -37.95
CA ARG A 195 5.43 -26.50 -38.13
C ARG A 195 5.46 -27.44 -36.92
N ALA A 196 5.41 -26.91 -35.73
CA ALA A 196 5.40 -27.71 -34.50
C ALA A 196 4.20 -28.67 -34.43
N THR A 197 3.00 -28.19 -34.73
CA THR A 197 1.80 -29.02 -34.81
C THR A 197 1.89 -30.04 -35.95
N ALA A 198 2.39 -29.64 -37.13
CA ALA A 198 2.55 -30.52 -38.28
C ALA A 198 3.48 -31.69 -38.00
N ASP A 199 4.63 -31.42 -37.35
CA ASP A 199 5.62 -32.42 -37.00
C ASP A 199 5.10 -33.43 -35.95
N VAL A 200 4.41 -32.98 -34.92
CA VAL A 200 3.84 -33.82 -33.86
C VAL A 200 2.72 -34.71 -34.39
N LEU A 201 1.82 -34.19 -35.25
CA LEU A 201 0.69 -34.92 -35.78
C LEU A 201 0.97 -35.62 -37.10
N GLY A 202 2.19 -35.50 -37.67
CA GLY A 202 2.55 -36.09 -38.98
C GLY A 202 1.78 -35.50 -40.13
N LEU A 203 1.38 -34.21 -40.09
CA LEU A 203 0.57 -33.56 -41.08
C LEU A 203 1.40 -32.89 -42.18
N SER A 204 0.83 -32.89 -43.40
CA SER A 204 1.37 -32.16 -44.55
C SER A 204 0.23 -31.43 -45.28
N VAL A 205 0.58 -30.51 -46.17
CA VAL A 205 -0.41 -29.84 -47.00
C VAL A 205 -1.20 -30.91 -47.81
N GLY A 206 -2.53 -30.85 -47.70
CA GLY A 206 -3.45 -31.82 -48.26
C GLY A 206 -3.92 -32.91 -47.29
N SER A 207 -3.37 -32.99 -46.06
CA SER A 207 -3.81 -33.96 -45.05
C SER A 207 -5.25 -33.65 -44.61
N GLU A 208 -6.04 -34.70 -44.39
CA GLU A 208 -7.42 -34.63 -43.94
C GLU A 208 -7.53 -35.18 -42.52
N ILE A 209 -8.22 -34.42 -41.64
CA ILE A 209 -8.41 -34.76 -40.24
C ILE A 209 -9.94 -34.83 -39.97
N GLY A 210 -10.44 -35.99 -39.55
CA GLY A 210 -11.84 -36.15 -39.15
C GLY A 210 -12.13 -35.38 -37.87
N LEU A 211 -13.15 -34.53 -37.87
CA LEU A 211 -13.60 -33.72 -36.73
C LEU A 211 -14.74 -34.46 -35.99
N ALA A 212 -14.42 -35.27 -35.01
CA ALA A 212 -15.40 -35.96 -34.18
C ALA A 212 -16.02 -34.96 -33.17
N GLY A 213 -17.34 -34.96 -33.01
CA GLY A 213 -18.08 -33.98 -32.20
C GLY A 213 -18.66 -32.80 -33.00
N ALA A 214 -18.47 -32.79 -34.32
CA ALA A 214 -19.16 -31.88 -35.22
C ALA A 214 -20.69 -32.15 -35.23
N VAL A 215 -21.46 -31.21 -35.74
CA VAL A 215 -22.96 -31.36 -35.87
C VAL A 215 -23.36 -32.65 -36.57
N ARG A 216 -22.46 -33.15 -37.44
CA ARG A 216 -22.54 -34.46 -38.11
C ARG A 216 -21.15 -35.07 -38.06
N ASP A 217 -21.09 -36.38 -37.78
CA ASP A 217 -19.85 -37.18 -37.72
C ASP A 217 -19.03 -37.19 -39.03
N GLU A 218 -19.33 -36.28 -39.96
CA GLU A 218 -18.80 -36.21 -41.30
C GLU A 218 -18.10 -34.88 -41.64
N ALA A 219 -17.69 -34.07 -40.66
CA ALA A 219 -16.90 -32.88 -40.93
C ALA A 219 -15.40 -33.23 -40.98
N VAL A 220 -14.67 -32.63 -41.92
CA VAL A 220 -13.25 -32.91 -42.18
C VAL A 220 -12.46 -31.59 -42.25
N ALA A 221 -11.42 -31.45 -41.44
CA ALA A 221 -10.46 -30.38 -41.63
C ALA A 221 -9.42 -30.76 -42.68
N VAL A 222 -9.09 -29.84 -43.58
CA VAL A 222 -8.12 -30.02 -44.64
C VAL A 222 -6.98 -29.05 -44.45
N VAL A 223 -5.77 -29.53 -44.26
CA VAL A 223 -4.59 -28.70 -44.09
C VAL A 223 -4.22 -28.09 -45.46
N THR A 224 -4.42 -26.78 -45.63
CA THR A 224 -4.08 -26.06 -46.86
C THR A 224 -2.75 -25.33 -46.75
N GLY A 225 -2.26 -25.05 -45.57
CA GLY A 225 -0.98 -24.38 -45.38
C GLY A 225 -0.30 -24.63 -44.04
N ILE A 226 1.00 -24.50 -44.03
CA ILE A 226 1.84 -24.46 -42.82
C ILE A 226 2.31 -23.04 -42.65
N PHE A 227 2.06 -22.47 -41.46
CA PHE A 227 2.36 -21.08 -41.17
C PHE A 227 3.36 -20.91 -40.03
N GLN A 228 3.91 -19.72 -39.96
CA GLN A 228 4.65 -19.19 -38.80
C GLN A 228 4.03 -17.84 -38.42
N PRO A 229 3.85 -17.54 -37.13
CA PRO A 229 3.46 -16.19 -36.72
C PRO A 229 4.60 -15.22 -37.09
N VAL A 230 4.25 -13.99 -37.47
CA VAL A 230 5.27 -12.95 -37.73
C VAL A 230 5.92 -12.54 -36.39
N ASP A 231 5.12 -12.48 -35.33
CA ASP A 231 5.57 -12.30 -33.96
C ASP A 231 4.79 -13.25 -33.04
N ALA A 232 5.46 -14.28 -32.51
CA ALA A 232 4.85 -15.25 -31.60
C ALA A 232 4.56 -14.67 -30.20
N ALA A 233 5.23 -13.57 -29.82
CA ALA A 233 5.03 -12.90 -28.55
C ALA A 233 3.91 -11.85 -28.61
N GLU A 234 3.28 -11.66 -29.77
CA GLU A 234 2.17 -10.73 -29.92
C GLU A 234 0.97 -11.14 -29.06
N ASP A 235 0.39 -10.15 -28.39
CA ASP A 235 -0.74 -10.32 -27.47
C ASP A 235 -1.99 -10.96 -28.12
N THR A 236 -2.09 -10.90 -29.44
CA THR A 236 -3.12 -11.56 -30.24
C THR A 236 -3.20 -13.08 -30.01
N TRP A 237 -2.07 -13.73 -29.74
CA TRP A 237 -1.97 -15.18 -29.52
C TRP A 237 -2.22 -15.61 -28.07
N ALA A 238 -2.17 -14.69 -27.11
CA ALA A 238 -2.25 -15.00 -25.69
C ALA A 238 -3.56 -15.71 -25.29
N GLY A 239 -4.65 -15.49 -26.03
CA GLY A 239 -5.94 -16.16 -25.82
C GLY A 239 -6.07 -17.54 -26.44
N ALA A 240 -5.11 -17.99 -27.29
CA ALA A 240 -5.15 -19.23 -28.02
C ALA A 240 -3.74 -19.80 -28.30
N PRO A 241 -2.94 -20.08 -27.26
CA PRO A 241 -1.56 -20.54 -27.41
C PRO A 241 -1.47 -21.89 -28.14
N GLU A 242 -2.51 -22.73 -28.05
CA GLU A 242 -2.60 -24.00 -28.74
C GLU A 242 -2.58 -23.87 -30.29
N LEU A 243 -2.86 -22.69 -30.84
CA LEU A 243 -2.71 -22.42 -32.27
C LEU A 243 -1.24 -22.32 -32.71
N LEU A 244 -0.31 -22.02 -31.79
CA LEU A 244 1.12 -21.89 -32.06
C LEU A 244 1.87 -23.20 -31.83
N GLU A 245 1.57 -23.89 -30.73
CA GLU A 245 2.21 -25.16 -30.36
C GLU A 245 1.25 -26.03 -29.54
N PRO A 246 1.42 -27.37 -29.56
CA PRO A 246 0.63 -28.25 -28.72
C PRO A 246 0.80 -27.93 -27.23
N VAL A 247 -0.29 -27.70 -26.52
CA VAL A 247 -0.34 -27.42 -25.10
C VAL A 247 -0.71 -28.69 -24.33
N VAL A 248 0.20 -29.16 -23.50
CA VAL A 248 -0.02 -30.32 -22.65
C VAL A 248 -0.56 -29.87 -21.29
N ARG A 249 -1.68 -30.41 -20.86
CA ARG A 249 -2.25 -30.22 -19.51
C ARG A 249 -2.41 -31.56 -18.83
N GLN A 250 -1.89 -31.66 -17.62
CA GLN A 250 -2.14 -32.85 -16.79
C GLN A 250 -3.59 -32.82 -16.29
N ALA A 251 -4.29 -33.90 -16.52
CA ALA A 251 -5.66 -34.11 -16.02
C ALA A 251 -5.74 -35.38 -15.17
N LYS A 252 -6.75 -35.46 -14.33
CA LYS A 252 -7.01 -36.62 -13.42
C LYS A 252 -7.03 -38.00 -14.11
N ARG A 253 -7.11 -38.04 -15.46
CA ARG A 253 -7.21 -39.26 -16.28
C ARG A 253 -6.02 -39.43 -17.25
N GLY A 254 -4.91 -38.72 -17.02
CA GLY A 254 -3.74 -38.73 -17.90
C GLY A 254 -3.55 -37.41 -18.64
N ASP A 255 -2.46 -37.28 -19.35
CA ASP A 255 -2.11 -36.07 -20.08
C ASP A 255 -3.12 -35.75 -21.16
N HIS A 256 -3.59 -34.51 -21.18
CA HIS A 256 -4.50 -33.95 -22.15
C HIS A 256 -3.77 -32.96 -23.03
N THR A 257 -3.42 -33.36 -24.25
CA THR A 257 -2.75 -32.48 -25.20
C THR A 257 -3.76 -31.79 -26.08
N THR A 258 -3.79 -30.47 -26.05
CA THR A 258 -4.63 -29.65 -26.93
C THR A 258 -3.76 -29.02 -28.01
N THR A 259 -4.15 -29.18 -29.26
CA THR A 259 -3.50 -28.54 -30.41
C THR A 259 -4.49 -27.75 -31.23
N GLY A 260 -4.05 -26.65 -31.82
CA GLY A 260 -4.91 -25.74 -32.57
C GLY A 260 -4.72 -25.84 -34.08
N LEU A 261 -5.83 -25.70 -34.81
CA LEU A 261 -5.86 -25.53 -36.25
C LEU A 261 -6.34 -24.11 -36.57
N LEU A 262 -5.54 -23.34 -37.28
CA LEU A 262 -5.82 -21.93 -37.56
C LEU A 262 -6.82 -21.80 -38.68
N LEU A 263 -7.89 -21.08 -38.44
CA LEU A 263 -8.86 -20.67 -39.44
C LEU A 263 -8.48 -19.32 -40.05
N SER A 264 -8.90 -19.08 -41.27
CA SER A 264 -8.83 -17.75 -41.89
C SER A 264 -10.14 -17.00 -41.76
N ARG A 265 -10.14 -15.75 -42.21
CA ARG A 265 -11.36 -14.92 -42.36
C ARG A 265 -12.43 -15.58 -43.25
N GLU A 266 -12.02 -16.37 -44.24
CA GLU A 266 -12.91 -17.04 -45.19
C GLU A 266 -13.39 -18.38 -44.64
N SER A 267 -12.52 -19.18 -44.01
CA SER A 267 -12.85 -20.52 -43.54
C SER A 267 -13.59 -20.59 -42.21
N ILE A 268 -13.64 -19.48 -41.42
CA ILE A 268 -14.39 -19.42 -40.15
C ILE A 268 -15.90 -19.70 -40.36
N ALA A 269 -16.46 -19.30 -41.52
CA ALA A 269 -17.87 -19.55 -41.84
C ALA A 269 -18.14 -21.04 -42.04
N ASP A 270 -17.18 -21.78 -42.59
CA ASP A 270 -17.25 -23.22 -42.79
C ASP A 270 -17.13 -23.97 -41.48
N ALA A 271 -16.15 -23.57 -40.65
CA ALA A 271 -16.00 -24.10 -39.29
C ALA A 271 -17.27 -23.92 -38.47
N ARG A 272 -17.85 -22.71 -38.47
CA ARG A 272 -19.10 -22.42 -37.74
C ARG A 272 -20.27 -23.26 -38.22
N SER A 273 -20.38 -23.54 -39.52
CA SER A 273 -21.45 -24.40 -40.08
C SER A 273 -21.25 -25.88 -39.76
N ALA A 274 -20.00 -26.29 -39.51
CA ALA A 274 -19.65 -27.65 -39.12
C ALA A 274 -19.82 -27.93 -37.62
N LEU A 275 -19.81 -26.90 -36.77
CA LEU A 275 -19.90 -27.03 -35.31
C LEU A 275 -21.35 -26.86 -34.80
N PRO A 276 -21.72 -27.54 -33.70
CA PRO A 276 -23.00 -27.28 -33.02
C PRO A 276 -23.04 -25.85 -32.46
N ALA A 277 -24.21 -25.34 -32.10
CA ALA A 277 -24.33 -23.99 -31.55
C ALA A 277 -23.54 -23.78 -30.26
N SER A 278 -23.43 -24.79 -29.41
CA SER A 278 -22.64 -24.82 -28.20
C SER A 278 -21.18 -25.27 -28.40
N GLY A 279 -20.82 -25.64 -29.64
CA GLY A 279 -19.49 -26.19 -29.94
C GLY A 279 -18.42 -25.16 -30.24
N HIS A 280 -18.65 -23.90 -29.91
CA HIS A 280 -17.66 -22.84 -30.07
C HIS A 280 -17.88 -21.73 -29.05
N ARG A 281 -16.81 -20.99 -28.74
CA ARG A 281 -16.83 -19.76 -27.95
C ARG A 281 -16.24 -18.63 -28.79
N THR A 282 -16.79 -17.45 -28.61
CA THR A 282 -16.23 -16.23 -29.19
C THR A 282 -15.97 -15.24 -28.07
N ILE A 283 -14.71 -14.92 -27.86
CA ILE A 283 -14.26 -14.08 -26.74
C ILE A 283 -13.58 -12.84 -27.32
N VAL A 284 -14.00 -11.68 -26.86
CA VAL A 284 -13.30 -10.42 -27.10
C VAL A 284 -12.52 -10.08 -25.83
N ARG A 285 -11.20 -10.04 -25.93
CA ARG A 285 -10.30 -9.64 -24.87
C ARG A 285 -9.90 -8.19 -25.08
N LEU A 286 -10.02 -7.40 -24.02
CA LEU A 286 -9.55 -6.03 -23.94
C LEU A 286 -8.47 -5.98 -22.86
N ALA A 287 -7.23 -5.98 -23.27
CA ALA A 287 -6.09 -5.84 -22.36
C ALA A 287 -6.01 -4.41 -21.80
N VAL A 288 -5.55 -4.27 -20.56
CA VAL A 288 -5.38 -2.95 -19.95
C VAL A 288 -4.19 -2.22 -20.55
N ASP A 289 -4.36 -0.97 -20.97
CA ASP A 289 -3.26 -0.07 -21.32
C ASP A 289 -2.58 0.45 -20.05
N VAL A 290 -1.64 -0.33 -19.53
CA VAL A 290 -0.93 -0.06 -18.29
C VAL A 290 -0.32 1.36 -18.24
N PRO A 291 0.32 1.90 -19.29
CA PRO A 291 0.78 3.30 -19.34
C PRO A 291 -0.31 4.35 -19.15
N ALA A 292 -1.51 4.14 -19.65
CA ALA A 292 -2.63 5.07 -19.54
C ALA A 292 -3.26 5.09 -18.14
N LEU A 293 -3.04 4.03 -17.34
CA LEU A 293 -3.62 3.89 -16.01
C LEU A 293 -2.85 4.75 -14.98
N THR A 294 -3.62 5.54 -14.21
CA THR A 294 -3.13 6.34 -13.10
C THR A 294 -3.91 6.04 -11.83
N ALA A 295 -3.29 6.23 -10.66
CA ALA A 295 -3.95 6.02 -9.38
C ALA A 295 -5.22 6.88 -9.19
N ALA A 296 -5.25 8.06 -9.82
CA ALA A 296 -6.43 8.94 -9.79
C ALA A 296 -7.63 8.38 -10.56
N ARG A 297 -7.40 7.61 -11.63
CA ARG A 297 -8.43 6.98 -12.46
C ARG A 297 -8.79 5.59 -11.95
N ALA A 298 -7.90 4.91 -11.24
CA ALA A 298 -8.09 3.53 -10.80
C ALA A 298 -9.41 3.28 -10.08
N GLY A 299 -9.86 4.23 -9.25
CA GLY A 299 -11.15 4.13 -8.57
C GLY A 299 -12.34 4.19 -9.53
N ALA A 300 -12.33 5.13 -10.48
CA ALA A 300 -13.41 5.26 -11.47
C ALA A 300 -13.43 4.06 -12.42
N VAL A 301 -12.26 3.55 -12.83
CA VAL A 301 -12.17 2.32 -13.63
C VAL A 301 -12.71 1.12 -12.87
N ALA A 302 -12.40 0.98 -11.58
CA ALA A 302 -12.94 -0.09 -10.75
C ALA A 302 -14.48 0.00 -10.61
N ASP A 303 -15.00 1.21 -10.41
CA ASP A 303 -16.45 1.46 -10.36
C ASP A 303 -17.13 1.13 -11.71
N ASP A 304 -16.52 1.51 -12.84
CA ASP A 304 -16.97 1.18 -14.19
C ASP A 304 -17.02 -0.35 -14.40
N VAL A 305 -15.93 -1.05 -14.04
CA VAL A 305 -15.83 -2.52 -14.13
C VAL A 305 -16.89 -3.19 -13.25
N ALA A 306 -17.02 -2.78 -11.99
CA ALA A 306 -18.02 -3.32 -11.09
C ALA A 306 -19.45 -3.10 -11.62
N SER A 307 -19.71 -1.97 -12.27
CA SER A 307 -21.03 -1.66 -12.85
C SER A 307 -21.39 -2.58 -14.01
N ILE A 308 -20.44 -2.87 -14.92
CA ILE A 308 -20.68 -3.75 -16.08
C ILE A 308 -20.72 -5.23 -15.67
N THR A 309 -19.96 -5.61 -14.63
CA THR A 309 -19.98 -6.99 -14.11
C THR A 309 -21.28 -7.28 -13.36
N ALA A 310 -21.78 -6.32 -12.57
CA ALA A 310 -23.05 -6.44 -11.86
C ALA A 310 -24.28 -6.37 -12.79
N ASN A 311 -24.18 -5.62 -13.89
CA ASN A 311 -25.28 -5.41 -14.82
C ASN A 311 -24.82 -5.56 -16.28
N PRO A 312 -24.52 -6.77 -16.74
CA PRO A 312 -24.04 -7.00 -18.10
C PRO A 312 -25.09 -6.59 -19.18
N GLU A 313 -26.36 -6.46 -18.80
CA GLU A 313 -27.41 -5.95 -19.66
C GLU A 313 -27.22 -4.50 -20.15
N GLN A 314 -26.32 -3.74 -19.52
CA GLN A 314 -25.94 -2.40 -19.95
C GLN A 314 -25.05 -2.43 -21.20
N LEU A 315 -24.30 -3.52 -21.42
CA LEU A 315 -23.46 -3.70 -22.60
C LEU A 315 -24.30 -4.33 -23.74
N VAL A 316 -25.16 -3.51 -24.35
CA VAL A 316 -25.97 -3.93 -25.49
C VAL A 316 -25.23 -3.57 -26.77
N LEU A 317 -24.77 -4.59 -27.48
CA LEU A 317 -24.24 -4.44 -28.84
C LEU A 317 -25.36 -4.12 -29.83
N SER A 318 -24.95 -3.59 -30.98
CA SER A 318 -25.83 -3.40 -32.14
C SER A 318 -26.63 -4.68 -32.45
N GLY A 319 -27.96 -4.63 -32.22
CA GLY A 319 -28.85 -5.79 -32.39
C GLY A 319 -29.42 -6.39 -31.10
N GLY A 320 -29.30 -5.72 -29.95
CA GLY A 320 -29.98 -6.08 -28.69
C GLY A 320 -29.38 -7.29 -27.96
N ARG A 321 -28.08 -7.53 -28.09
CA ARG A 321 -27.39 -8.69 -27.50
C ARG A 321 -26.65 -8.29 -26.22
N THR A 322 -26.84 -9.08 -25.19
CA THR A 322 -26.10 -8.99 -23.93
C THR A 322 -24.85 -9.86 -23.99
N LEU A 323 -23.75 -9.36 -23.42
CA LEU A 323 -22.49 -10.06 -23.34
C LEU A 323 -22.26 -10.56 -21.89
N ALA A 324 -21.66 -11.74 -21.76
CA ALA A 324 -21.13 -12.16 -20.47
C ALA A 324 -19.72 -11.55 -20.29
N VAL A 325 -19.56 -10.71 -19.27
CA VAL A 325 -18.26 -10.07 -19.00
C VAL A 325 -17.65 -10.71 -17.76
N SER A 326 -16.39 -11.09 -17.86
CA SER A 326 -15.57 -11.58 -16.75
C SER A 326 -14.25 -10.84 -16.70
N THR A 327 -13.84 -10.46 -15.51
CA THR A 327 -12.56 -9.78 -15.27
C THR A 327 -12.24 -9.85 -13.77
N GLY A 328 -10.96 -9.84 -13.42
CA GLY A 328 -10.47 -9.64 -12.04
C GLY A 328 -9.94 -8.22 -11.80
N LEU A 329 -10.13 -7.29 -12.75
CA LEU A 329 -9.58 -5.94 -12.68
C LEU A 329 -10.17 -5.14 -11.51
N ASP A 330 -11.45 -5.31 -11.21
CA ASP A 330 -12.12 -4.67 -10.07
C ASP A 330 -11.53 -5.11 -8.73
N GLU A 331 -11.21 -6.40 -8.58
CA GLU A 331 -10.54 -6.93 -7.39
C GLU A 331 -9.13 -6.35 -7.26
N VAL A 332 -8.32 -6.38 -8.33
CA VAL A 332 -6.95 -5.85 -8.37
C VAL A 332 -6.93 -4.36 -8.04
N LEU A 333 -7.79 -3.56 -8.67
CA LEU A 333 -7.87 -2.12 -8.41
C LEU A 333 -8.47 -1.81 -7.03
N GLY A 334 -9.42 -2.60 -6.55
CA GLY A 334 -10.02 -2.49 -5.22
C GLY A 334 -9.00 -2.75 -4.11
N GLU A 335 -8.19 -3.79 -4.26
CA GLU A 335 -7.09 -4.09 -3.34
C GLU A 335 -6.04 -2.98 -3.35
N PHE A 336 -5.61 -2.54 -4.54
CA PHE A 336 -4.70 -1.40 -4.69
C PHE A 336 -5.25 -0.13 -4.03
N ALA A 337 -6.51 0.26 -4.29
CA ALA A 337 -7.13 1.43 -3.69
C ALA A 337 -7.19 1.34 -2.17
N THR A 338 -7.36 0.14 -1.65
CA THR A 338 -7.39 -0.14 -0.22
C THR A 338 -6.01 0.01 0.43
N ARG A 339 -4.96 -0.51 -0.20
CA ARG A 339 -3.55 -0.31 0.20
C ARG A 339 -3.16 1.16 0.12
N LEU A 340 -3.52 1.86 -0.96
CA LEU A 340 -3.24 3.28 -1.16
C LEU A 340 -3.85 4.16 -0.06
N ARG A 341 -5.09 3.87 0.36
CA ARG A 341 -5.74 4.58 1.48
C ARG A 341 -4.95 4.44 2.78
N GLY A 342 -4.45 3.24 3.09
CA GLY A 342 -3.60 3.00 4.26
C GLY A 342 -2.30 3.80 4.22
N VAL A 343 -1.59 3.76 3.10
CA VAL A 343 -0.33 4.51 2.89
C VAL A 343 -0.57 6.01 2.97
N THR A 344 -1.63 6.53 2.35
CA THR A 344 -1.97 7.96 2.36
C THR A 344 -2.33 8.44 3.78
N ALA A 345 -3.05 7.65 4.55
CA ALA A 345 -3.37 7.97 5.95
C ALA A 345 -2.11 8.10 6.80
N GLN A 346 -1.16 7.17 6.69
CA GLN A 346 0.11 7.20 7.41
C GLN A 346 0.98 8.39 6.97
N ALA A 347 1.10 8.65 5.68
CA ALA A 347 1.85 9.76 5.12
C ALA A 347 1.29 11.12 5.55
N SER A 348 -0.04 11.27 5.59
CA SER A 348 -0.70 12.50 6.05
C SER A 348 -0.40 12.79 7.53
N LEU A 349 -0.41 11.76 8.37
CA LEU A 349 -0.07 11.84 9.78
C LEU A 349 1.38 12.29 9.99
N LEU A 350 2.33 11.73 9.23
CA LEU A 350 3.73 12.13 9.25
C LEU A 350 3.91 13.59 8.79
N LEU A 351 3.25 13.99 7.71
CA LEU A 351 3.33 15.34 7.16
C LEU A 351 2.82 16.40 8.16
N VAL A 352 1.65 16.18 8.76
CA VAL A 352 1.09 17.06 9.79
C VAL A 352 2.02 17.11 11.01
N GLY A 353 2.61 15.97 11.39
CA GLY A 353 3.62 15.88 12.44
C GLY A 353 4.85 16.75 12.16
N ILE A 354 5.43 16.65 10.96
CA ILE A 354 6.57 17.48 10.53
C ILE A 354 6.21 18.97 10.56
N VAL A 355 5.07 19.35 9.98
CA VAL A 355 4.58 20.73 9.96
C VAL A 355 4.39 21.28 11.38
N THR A 356 3.88 20.46 12.30
CA THR A 356 3.72 20.81 13.70
C THR A 356 5.06 21.06 14.39
N VAL A 357 6.03 20.15 14.27
CA VAL A 357 7.37 20.28 14.88
C VAL A 357 8.11 21.48 14.29
N ALA A 358 8.05 21.66 12.97
CA ALA A 358 8.63 22.82 12.30
C ALA A 358 7.99 24.14 12.75
N GLY A 359 6.68 24.18 12.87
CA GLY A 359 5.93 25.33 13.39
C GLY A 359 6.38 25.69 14.82
N LEU A 360 6.52 24.69 15.69
CA LEU A 360 7.03 24.89 17.06
C LEU A 360 8.48 25.40 17.07
N ALA A 361 9.34 24.87 16.21
CA ALA A 361 10.73 25.33 16.05
C ALA A 361 10.79 26.79 15.53
N LEU A 362 9.93 27.15 14.57
CA LEU A 362 9.79 28.52 14.07
C LEU A 362 9.31 29.49 15.15
N VAL A 363 8.32 29.10 15.95
CA VAL A 363 7.83 29.88 17.09
C VAL A 363 8.94 30.07 18.12
N LEU A 364 9.76 29.04 18.38
CA LEU A 364 10.91 29.13 19.30
C LEU A 364 12.00 30.07 18.76
N ALA A 365 12.31 30.00 17.47
CA ALA A 365 13.25 30.90 16.80
C ALA A 365 12.75 32.36 16.80
N ALA A 366 11.47 32.58 16.52
CA ALA A 366 10.83 33.89 16.63
C ALA A 366 10.86 34.45 18.06
N ARG A 367 10.61 33.61 19.06
CA ARG A 367 10.69 33.96 20.48
C ARG A 367 12.11 34.39 20.85
N LEU A 368 13.12 33.67 20.39
CA LEU A 368 14.52 33.99 20.60
C LEU A 368 14.89 35.32 19.95
N LEU A 369 14.44 35.55 18.72
CA LEU A 369 14.65 36.82 18.00
C LEU A 369 14.06 38.01 18.76
N VAL A 370 12.81 37.88 19.21
CA VAL A 370 12.09 38.92 19.96
C VAL A 370 12.76 39.17 21.33
N THR A 371 13.21 38.13 22.04
CA THR A 371 13.88 38.28 23.34
C THR A 371 15.23 38.94 23.19
N ARG A 372 16.00 38.65 22.15
CA ARG A 372 17.28 39.33 21.86
C ARG A 372 17.08 40.83 21.57
N ARG A 373 15.97 41.18 20.92
CA ARG A 373 15.64 42.57 20.54
C ARG A 373 14.77 43.28 21.56
N ARG A 374 14.58 42.70 22.75
CA ARG A 374 13.64 43.19 23.77
C ARG A 374 13.95 44.68 24.14
N THR A 375 15.18 45.02 24.44
CA THR A 375 15.59 46.37 24.82
C THR A 375 15.35 47.40 23.69
N LEU A 376 15.61 47.00 22.44
CA LEU A 376 15.37 47.85 21.28
C LEU A 376 13.88 48.08 21.06
N LEU A 377 13.05 47.01 21.15
CA LEU A 377 11.60 47.09 20.97
C LEU A 377 10.94 47.91 22.10
N GLU A 378 11.41 47.77 23.35
CA GLU A 378 10.93 48.57 24.47
C GLU A 378 11.34 50.06 24.33
N ALA A 379 12.56 50.35 23.83
CA ALA A 379 13.03 51.71 23.55
C ALA A 379 12.23 52.37 22.39
N GLU A 380 11.90 51.62 21.33
CA GLU A 380 11.03 52.11 20.26
C GLU A 380 9.65 52.48 20.83
N ARG A 381 9.09 51.67 21.69
CA ARG A 381 7.82 51.93 22.36
C ARG A 381 7.89 53.15 23.25
N ALA A 382 8.95 53.32 24.01
CA ALA A 382 9.16 54.50 24.85
C ALA A 382 9.24 55.80 24.03
N ARG A 383 9.72 55.71 22.79
CA ARG A 383 9.75 56.83 21.81
C ARG A 383 8.44 57.05 21.07
N GLY A 384 7.37 56.38 21.47
CA GLY A 384 6.01 56.62 20.93
C GLY A 384 5.58 55.69 19.79
N ALA A 385 6.33 54.64 19.45
CA ALA A 385 5.91 53.70 18.42
C ALA A 385 4.65 52.94 18.86
N SER A 386 3.64 52.82 17.98
CA SER A 386 2.43 52.02 18.25
C SER A 386 2.72 50.53 18.17
N VAL A 387 1.92 49.73 18.88
CA VAL A 387 2.03 48.24 18.80
C VAL A 387 1.89 47.77 17.36
N ALA A 388 0.95 48.38 16.59
CA ALA A 388 0.71 48.09 15.18
C ALA A 388 1.95 48.43 14.30
N SER A 389 2.64 49.54 14.57
CA SER A 389 3.83 49.91 13.80
C SER A 389 5.01 48.97 14.05
N VAL A 390 5.17 48.51 15.31
CA VAL A 390 6.20 47.50 15.64
C VAL A 390 5.87 46.16 14.96
N ALA A 391 4.61 45.72 15.04
CA ALA A 391 4.14 44.50 14.37
C ALA A 391 4.37 44.56 12.86
N LEU A 392 4.01 45.69 12.21
CA LEU A 392 4.20 45.88 10.76
C LEU A 392 5.68 45.81 10.36
N ARG A 393 6.58 46.43 11.15
CA ARG A 393 8.03 46.36 10.84
C ARG A 393 8.58 44.95 10.97
N LEU A 394 8.17 44.18 12.00
CA LEU A 394 8.56 42.79 12.17
C LEU A 394 7.97 41.90 11.05
N LEU A 395 6.75 42.23 10.58
CA LEU A 395 6.13 41.57 9.42
C LEU A 395 6.96 41.80 8.16
N LEU A 396 7.37 43.04 7.90
CA LEU A 396 8.23 43.39 6.73
C LEU A 396 9.62 42.70 6.82
N GLU A 397 10.08 42.28 7.99
CA GLU A 397 11.30 41.50 8.15
C GLU A 397 11.06 40.01 7.93
N SER A 398 9.93 39.44 8.37
CA SER A 398 9.64 38.01 8.29
C SER A 398 9.19 37.58 6.87
N VAL A 399 8.44 38.43 6.14
CA VAL A 399 7.92 38.11 4.80
C VAL A 399 9.01 37.76 3.80
N PRO A 400 10.09 38.56 3.60
CA PRO A 400 11.12 38.21 2.63
C PRO A 400 11.84 36.90 2.96
N VAL A 401 12.13 36.65 4.25
CA VAL A 401 12.80 35.44 4.71
C VAL A 401 11.92 34.20 4.43
N THR A 402 10.63 34.32 4.72
CA THR A 402 9.66 33.24 4.44
C THR A 402 9.50 33.01 2.93
N LEU A 403 9.39 34.07 2.14
CA LEU A 403 9.26 33.96 0.68
C LEU A 403 10.46 33.27 0.04
N VAL A 404 11.68 33.69 0.41
CA VAL A 404 12.91 33.04 -0.07
C VAL A 404 12.97 31.57 0.36
N GLY A 405 12.61 31.26 1.60
CA GLY A 405 12.54 29.88 2.09
C GLY A 405 11.54 29.03 1.33
N LEU A 406 10.34 29.57 1.04
CA LEU A 406 9.32 28.89 0.24
C LEU A 406 9.78 28.64 -1.19
N VAL A 407 10.40 29.64 -1.85
CA VAL A 407 10.94 29.50 -3.21
C VAL A 407 12.03 28.45 -3.25
N LEU A 408 12.96 28.46 -2.29
CA LEU A 408 14.00 27.43 -2.20
C LEU A 408 13.41 26.02 -1.98
N GLY A 409 12.41 25.90 -1.10
CA GLY A 409 11.70 24.65 -0.86
C GLY A 409 10.93 24.17 -2.09
N LEU A 410 10.26 25.06 -2.80
CA LEU A 410 9.55 24.76 -4.05
C LEU A 410 10.51 24.28 -5.14
N VAL A 411 11.59 25.03 -5.37
CA VAL A 411 12.59 24.66 -6.39
C VAL A 411 13.19 23.30 -6.07
N ALA A 412 13.56 23.07 -4.81
CA ALA A 412 14.08 21.77 -4.39
C ALA A 412 13.04 20.64 -4.58
N ALA A 413 11.75 20.90 -4.30
CA ALA A 413 10.69 19.92 -4.50
C ALA A 413 10.48 19.57 -5.98
N LEU A 414 10.48 20.59 -6.86
CA LEU A 414 10.34 20.38 -8.31
C LEU A 414 11.54 19.64 -8.91
N LEU A 415 12.75 19.85 -8.38
CA LEU A 415 13.94 19.11 -8.81
C LEU A 415 13.96 17.66 -8.31
N ALA A 416 13.44 17.41 -7.10
CA ALA A 416 13.40 16.08 -6.52
C ALA A 416 12.27 15.21 -7.10
N THR A 417 11.17 15.81 -7.52
CA THR A 417 10.00 15.15 -8.11
C THR A 417 9.61 15.83 -9.42
N PRO A 418 10.29 15.53 -10.54
CA PRO A 418 10.14 16.26 -11.81
C PRO A 418 8.84 15.97 -12.57
N GLY A 419 8.02 15.01 -12.12
CA GLY A 419 6.77 14.61 -12.79
C GLY A 419 5.73 15.73 -12.93
N PRO A 420 4.70 15.54 -13.80
CA PRO A 420 3.64 16.53 -14.08
C PRO A 420 2.61 16.67 -12.95
N THR A 421 2.85 16.06 -11.80
CA THR A 421 1.92 16.03 -10.66
C THR A 421 1.65 17.43 -10.09
N ALA A 422 0.39 17.70 -9.76
CA ALA A 422 -0.04 18.97 -9.18
C ALA A 422 0.62 19.25 -7.82
N VAL A 423 0.84 20.54 -7.52
CA VAL A 423 1.43 20.97 -6.25
C VAL A 423 0.32 21.16 -5.20
N VAL A 424 0.42 20.46 -4.09
CA VAL A 424 -0.49 20.61 -2.94
C VAL A 424 0.03 21.72 -2.02
N TRP A 425 -0.59 22.90 -2.07
CA TRP A 425 -0.13 24.10 -1.36
C TRP A 425 -0.51 24.14 0.14
N GLY A 426 -1.52 23.42 0.58
CA GLY A 426 -2.09 23.52 1.93
C GLY A 426 -1.05 23.46 3.06
N PRO A 427 -0.23 22.41 3.16
CA PRO A 427 0.79 22.28 4.21
C PRO A 427 1.87 23.38 4.14
N ALA A 428 2.29 23.77 2.93
CA ALA A 428 3.28 24.83 2.73
C ALA A 428 2.74 26.22 3.15
N ILE A 429 1.45 26.48 2.89
CA ILE A 429 0.77 27.70 3.35
C ILE A 429 0.72 27.72 4.88
N ALA A 430 0.41 26.61 5.54
CA ALA A 430 0.40 26.52 7.01
C ALA A 430 1.76 26.90 7.61
N VAL A 431 2.86 26.39 7.05
CA VAL A 431 4.23 26.76 7.45
C VAL A 431 4.51 28.25 7.21
N ALA A 432 4.12 28.76 6.04
CA ALA A 432 4.30 30.18 5.69
C ALA A 432 3.56 31.11 6.66
N VAL A 433 2.33 30.79 7.03
CA VAL A 433 1.54 31.56 7.98
C VAL A 433 2.22 31.62 9.35
N VAL A 434 2.71 30.49 9.86
CA VAL A 434 3.44 30.43 11.13
C VAL A 434 4.74 31.23 11.04
N ALA A 435 5.54 31.09 9.98
CA ALA A 435 6.81 31.77 9.79
C ALA A 435 6.64 33.29 9.68
N VAL A 436 5.61 33.74 8.96
CA VAL A 436 5.31 35.18 8.79
C VAL A 436 4.77 35.80 10.07
N LEU A 437 3.85 35.12 10.78
CA LEU A 437 3.12 35.71 11.90
C LEU A 437 3.78 35.51 13.27
N ALA A 438 4.62 34.51 13.47
CA ALA A 438 5.21 34.22 14.78
C ALA A 438 5.99 35.39 15.35
N THR A 439 6.89 36.00 14.58
CA THR A 439 7.72 37.14 15.02
C THR A 439 6.90 38.40 15.30
N PRO A 440 6.01 38.86 14.40
CA PRO A 440 5.15 40.03 14.64
C PRO A 440 4.22 39.87 15.87
N VAL A 441 3.59 38.72 16.01
CA VAL A 441 2.66 38.43 17.12
C VAL A 441 3.40 38.45 18.46
N LEU A 442 4.53 37.74 18.55
CA LEU A 442 5.32 37.70 19.77
C LEU A 442 5.93 39.06 20.11
N GLY A 443 6.39 39.83 19.11
CA GLY A 443 6.92 41.18 19.30
C GLY A 443 5.83 42.17 19.74
N ALA A 444 4.68 42.13 19.10
CA ALA A 444 3.51 42.93 19.50
C ALA A 444 3.05 42.62 20.91
N ALA A 445 2.99 41.33 21.26
CA ALA A 445 2.62 40.88 22.63
C ALA A 445 3.64 41.36 23.69
N LEU A 446 4.94 41.35 23.39
CA LEU A 446 5.99 41.84 24.27
C LEU A 446 5.83 43.34 24.51
N VAL A 447 5.71 44.13 23.45
CA VAL A 447 5.59 45.58 23.49
C VAL A 447 4.27 46.03 24.16
N ALA A 448 3.18 45.33 23.91
CA ALA A 448 1.89 45.59 24.56
C ALA A 448 1.96 45.36 26.07
N ARG A 449 2.68 44.35 26.51
CA ARG A 449 2.87 44.03 27.95
C ARG A 449 3.83 45.00 28.65
N ALA A 450 4.86 45.48 27.95
CA ALA A 450 5.85 46.40 28.51
C ALA A 450 5.26 47.79 28.87
N TRP A 451 4.17 48.20 28.16
CA TRP A 451 3.60 49.54 28.33
C TRP A 451 2.13 49.52 28.78
N THR A 452 1.73 48.62 29.61
CA THR A 452 0.32 48.54 30.02
C THR A 452 -0.12 49.64 31.01
N GLY A 453 0.80 50.55 31.40
CA GLY A 453 0.48 51.66 32.36
C GLY A 453 -0.07 51.19 33.69
N ARG A 454 -0.31 49.92 33.85
CA ARG A 454 -0.78 49.29 35.07
C ARG A 454 0.42 49.14 36.01
N GLN A 455 0.55 50.07 36.88
CA GLN A 455 1.33 49.88 38.10
C GLN A 455 0.89 48.56 38.72
N LEU A 456 1.81 47.69 39.09
CA LEU A 456 1.47 46.53 39.89
C LEU A 456 0.62 46.98 41.05
N PRO A 457 -0.57 46.43 41.31
CA PRO A 457 -1.40 46.87 42.40
C PRO A 457 -0.58 46.90 43.66
N ALA A 458 -0.58 48.04 44.35
CA ALA A 458 0.17 48.22 45.59
C ALA A 458 -0.31 47.23 46.68
N ASN A 459 -1.56 46.85 46.60
CA ASN A 459 -2.22 45.97 47.56
C ASN A 459 -1.87 44.48 47.24
N ARG A 460 -1.49 43.73 48.27
CA ARG A 460 -1.18 42.29 48.22
C ARG A 460 -2.37 41.46 47.70
N GLN A 461 -3.58 41.78 48.10
CA GLN A 461 -4.81 41.08 47.71
C GLN A 461 -5.05 41.19 46.19
N ASP A 462 -4.87 42.36 45.62
CA ASP A 462 -5.07 42.56 44.17
C ASP A 462 -3.98 41.90 43.32
N ARG A 463 -2.74 41.83 43.85
CA ARG A 463 -1.67 41.01 43.22
C ARG A 463 -2.05 39.53 43.21
N GLU A 464 -2.56 39.00 44.31
CA GLU A 464 -3.00 37.61 44.42
C GLU A 464 -4.22 37.32 43.50
N ARG A 465 -5.17 38.25 43.36
CA ARG A 465 -6.28 38.12 42.39
C ARG A 465 -5.81 38.08 40.94
N VAL A 466 -4.89 38.95 40.54
CA VAL A 466 -4.32 38.98 39.20
C VAL A 466 -3.53 37.67 38.90
N LEU A 467 -2.75 37.19 39.85
CA LEU A 467 -2.01 35.94 39.74
C LEU A 467 -2.97 34.74 39.71
N GLY A 468 -4.04 34.77 40.54
CA GLY A 468 -5.08 33.75 40.55
C GLY A 468 -5.80 33.65 39.19
N ARG A 469 -6.21 34.81 38.64
CA ARG A 469 -6.85 34.86 37.31
C ARG A 469 -5.94 34.33 36.17
N ARG A 470 -4.65 34.64 36.18
CA ARG A 470 -3.68 34.11 35.22
C ARG A 470 -3.47 32.59 35.37
N ARG A 471 -3.42 32.10 36.64
CA ARG A 471 -3.35 30.67 36.93
C ARG A 471 -4.64 29.95 36.46
N ALA A 472 -5.80 30.53 36.68
CA ALA A 472 -7.07 29.96 36.23
C ALA A 472 -7.11 29.89 34.68
N GLN A 473 -6.82 30.99 33.99
CA GLN A 473 -6.76 31.00 32.50
C GLN A 473 -5.81 29.97 31.94
N ARG A 474 -4.63 29.82 32.54
CA ARG A 474 -3.66 28.80 32.15
C ARG A 474 -4.22 27.40 32.40
N ARG A 475 -4.83 27.12 33.53
CA ARG A 475 -5.44 25.82 33.85
C ARG A 475 -6.57 25.50 32.90
N THR A 476 -7.44 26.46 32.57
CA THR A 476 -8.51 26.27 31.59
C THR A 476 -7.94 25.90 30.22
N ALA A 477 -6.93 26.63 29.74
CA ALA A 477 -6.27 26.32 28.45
C ALA A 477 -5.63 24.92 28.45
N GLU A 478 -4.96 24.54 29.55
CA GLU A 478 -4.37 23.20 29.68
C GLU A 478 -5.43 22.09 29.68
N VAL A 479 -6.54 22.26 30.42
CA VAL A 479 -7.66 21.31 30.44
C VAL A 479 -8.31 21.22 29.07
N THR A 480 -8.52 22.34 28.38
CA THR A 480 -9.09 22.35 27.02
C THR A 480 -8.23 21.52 26.06
N VAL A 481 -6.89 21.66 26.09
CA VAL A 481 -6.00 20.86 25.23
C VAL A 481 -6.08 19.37 25.56
N VAL A 482 -6.11 19.00 26.84
CA VAL A 482 -6.25 17.59 27.26
C VAL A 482 -7.60 17.01 26.84
N VAL A 483 -8.69 17.76 26.99
CA VAL A 483 -10.04 17.35 26.55
C VAL A 483 -10.10 17.20 25.03
N LEU A 484 -9.49 18.13 24.28
CA LEU A 484 -9.41 18.02 22.81
C LEU A 484 -8.58 16.81 22.39
N ALA A 485 -7.48 16.52 23.08
CA ALA A 485 -6.67 15.35 22.80
C ALA A 485 -7.41 14.03 23.05
N ALA A 486 -8.10 13.94 24.18
CA ALA A 486 -8.93 12.78 24.51
C ALA A 486 -10.14 12.64 23.55
N GLY A 487 -10.79 13.77 23.22
CA GLY A 487 -11.88 13.82 22.26
C GLY A 487 -11.46 13.40 20.85
N ALA A 488 -10.29 13.86 20.38
CA ALA A 488 -9.73 13.44 19.10
C ALA A 488 -9.43 11.94 19.09
N ALA A 489 -8.81 11.41 20.14
CA ALA A 489 -8.51 9.99 20.25
C ALA A 489 -9.77 9.12 20.25
N SER A 490 -10.80 9.53 21.01
CA SER A 490 -12.07 8.79 21.07
C SER A 490 -12.87 8.90 19.75
N ALA A 491 -12.86 10.08 19.11
CA ALA A 491 -13.52 10.29 17.82
C ALA A 491 -12.91 9.43 16.71
N VAL A 492 -11.58 9.29 16.69
CA VAL A 492 -10.89 8.41 15.73
C VAL A 492 -11.18 6.93 15.99
N ARG A 493 -11.23 6.54 17.28
CA ARG A 493 -11.54 5.16 17.67
C ARG A 493 -12.99 4.77 17.38
N GLY A 494 -13.94 5.70 17.57
CA GLY A 494 -15.37 5.44 17.36
C GLY A 494 -15.85 5.56 15.92
N ARG A 495 -15.15 6.34 15.07
CA ARG A 495 -15.57 6.54 13.67
C ARG A 495 -15.20 5.39 12.75
N GLY A 496 -14.21 4.55 13.08
CA GLY A 496 -13.70 3.53 12.20
C GLY A 496 -13.27 4.12 10.83
N LEU A 497 -12.73 3.28 9.97
CA LEU A 497 -12.32 3.66 8.59
C LEU A 497 -13.49 3.77 7.60
N LEU A 498 -14.73 3.66 8.05
CA LEU A 498 -15.91 3.51 7.21
C LEU A 498 -16.52 4.80 6.66
N GLN A 499 -15.92 5.97 6.84
CA GLN A 499 -16.34 7.16 6.09
C GLN A 499 -15.66 7.22 4.72
N THR A 500 -16.26 6.54 3.79
CA THR A 500 -15.79 6.24 2.44
C THR A 500 -16.00 7.34 1.40
N GLN A 501 -16.41 8.56 1.74
CA GLN A 501 -16.87 9.50 0.72
C GLN A 501 -16.25 10.90 0.73
N THR A 502 -15.19 11.15 1.44
CA THR A 502 -14.49 12.43 1.27
C THR A 502 -13.06 12.17 0.76
N SER A 503 -12.84 12.51 -0.50
CA SER A 503 -11.53 12.62 -1.13
C SER A 503 -10.72 13.74 -0.46
N GLY A 504 -10.26 13.52 0.78
CA GLY A 504 -9.47 14.51 1.50
C GLY A 504 -8.79 13.92 2.73
N VAL A 505 -7.66 14.53 3.11
CA VAL A 505 -6.95 14.21 4.36
C VAL A 505 -7.85 14.54 5.53
N ASP A 506 -8.21 13.55 6.35
CA ASP A 506 -8.90 13.81 7.63
C ASP A 506 -7.96 14.57 8.57
N LEU A 507 -8.18 15.89 8.64
CA LEU A 507 -7.35 16.79 9.44
C LEU A 507 -7.38 16.43 10.93
N LEU A 508 -8.49 15.88 11.44
CA LEU A 508 -8.63 15.44 12.82
C LEU A 508 -7.78 14.21 13.11
N LEU A 509 -7.83 13.21 12.22
CA LEU A 509 -6.99 12.02 12.27
C LEU A 509 -5.50 12.42 12.23
N ALA A 510 -5.13 13.25 11.27
CA ALA A 510 -3.76 13.69 11.08
C ALA A 510 -3.23 14.56 12.23
N ALA A 511 -4.08 15.34 12.92
CA ALA A 511 -3.71 16.17 14.07
C ALA A 511 -3.68 15.41 15.41
N THR A 512 -4.27 14.22 15.49
CA THR A 512 -4.41 13.44 16.73
C THR A 512 -3.07 13.20 17.44
N PRO A 513 -1.96 12.80 16.77
CA PRO A 513 -0.67 12.61 17.45
C PRO A 513 -0.12 13.90 18.05
N ALA A 514 -0.29 15.03 17.36
CA ALA A 514 0.16 16.33 17.86
C ALA A 514 -0.64 16.77 19.08
N LEU A 515 -1.97 16.53 19.10
CA LEU A 515 -2.84 16.79 20.24
C LEU A 515 -2.52 15.87 21.42
N LEU A 516 -2.31 14.58 21.20
CA LEU A 516 -1.88 13.63 22.23
C LEU A 516 -0.52 14.03 22.83
N ALA A 517 0.42 14.42 21.99
CA ALA A 517 1.72 14.89 22.42
C ALA A 517 1.62 16.21 23.22
N ALA A 518 0.72 17.12 22.84
CA ALA A 518 0.46 18.34 23.59
C ALA A 518 -0.14 18.03 24.97
N GLY A 519 -1.13 17.12 25.02
CA GLY A 519 -1.75 16.66 26.27
C GLY A 519 -0.73 16.00 27.21
N ALA A 520 0.07 15.07 26.71
CA ALA A 520 1.12 14.42 27.51
C ALA A 520 2.21 15.39 27.95
N THR A 521 2.60 16.35 27.08
CA THR A 521 3.56 17.39 27.48
C THR A 521 3.04 18.24 28.65
N ILE A 522 1.73 18.55 28.66
CA ILE A 522 1.09 19.26 29.80
C ILE A 522 1.19 18.42 31.07
N LEU A 523 0.91 17.11 31.00
CA LEU A 523 1.04 16.22 32.15
C LEU A 523 2.48 16.15 32.66
N VAL A 524 3.44 16.01 31.75
CA VAL A 524 4.88 16.02 32.09
C VAL A 524 5.28 17.36 32.74
N LEU A 525 4.86 18.50 32.19
CA LEU A 525 5.13 19.82 32.77
C LEU A 525 4.54 19.98 34.19
N ARG A 526 3.46 19.27 34.49
CA ARG A 526 2.87 19.24 35.85
C ARG A 526 3.63 18.33 36.80
N ALA A 527 4.11 17.18 36.32
CA ALA A 527 4.93 16.26 37.11
C ALA A 527 6.38 16.79 37.29
N PHE A 528 6.90 17.56 36.34
CA PHE A 528 8.29 18.01 36.27
C PHE A 528 8.81 18.71 37.56
N PRO A 529 8.09 19.67 38.19
CA PRO A 529 8.55 20.29 39.43
C PRO A 529 8.66 19.32 40.61
N VAL A 530 7.78 18.31 40.67
CA VAL A 530 7.80 17.28 41.75
C VAL A 530 9.01 16.38 41.57
N VAL A 531 9.26 15.92 40.33
CA VAL A 531 10.42 15.08 39.99
C VAL A 531 11.71 15.84 40.25
N LEU A 532 11.83 17.10 39.79
CA LEU A 532 13.00 17.93 40.02
C LEU A 532 13.23 18.25 41.51
N GLY A 533 12.14 18.45 42.26
CA GLY A 533 12.22 18.61 43.71
C GLY A 533 12.78 17.35 44.42
N ALA A 534 12.41 16.17 43.94
CA ALA A 534 12.97 14.90 44.43
C ALA A 534 14.46 14.73 44.03
N ILE A 535 14.81 15.03 42.77
CA ILE A 535 16.19 15.01 42.29
C ILE A 535 17.05 16.02 43.07
N GLY A 536 16.54 17.23 43.29
CA GLY A 536 17.20 18.27 44.08
C GLY A 536 17.49 17.83 45.51
N ARG A 537 16.53 17.18 46.19
CA ARG A 537 16.71 16.61 47.54
C ARG A 537 17.76 15.49 47.56
N LEU A 538 17.77 14.65 46.51
CA LEU A 538 18.77 13.58 46.38
C LEU A 538 20.17 14.17 46.11
N ALA A 539 20.27 15.18 45.22
CA ALA A 539 21.50 15.89 44.92
C ALA A 539 22.05 16.62 46.15
N ALA A 540 21.20 17.22 46.99
CA ALA A 540 21.61 17.87 48.22
C ALA A 540 22.20 16.91 49.29
N ARG A 541 21.87 15.61 49.21
CA ARG A 541 22.45 14.56 50.07
C ARG A 541 23.82 14.10 49.61
N ARG A 542 24.23 14.40 48.35
CA ARG A 542 25.52 14.05 47.80
C ARG A 542 26.51 15.22 48.00
N ARG A 543 27.79 14.94 48.23
CA ARG A 543 28.82 15.95 48.31
C ARG A 543 29.16 16.50 46.93
N GLY A 544 28.87 17.81 46.65
CA GLY A 544 29.22 18.49 45.39
C GLY A 544 28.24 19.60 45.04
N LEU A 545 28.73 20.74 44.59
CA LEU A 545 27.96 21.94 44.25
C LEU A 545 27.23 21.78 42.90
N VAL A 546 27.82 21.03 41.93
CA VAL A 546 27.36 20.92 40.55
C VAL A 546 25.95 20.34 40.47
N GLY A 547 25.66 19.27 41.19
CA GLY A 547 24.34 18.61 41.16
C GLY A 547 23.23 19.48 41.75
N VAL A 548 23.50 20.19 42.84
CA VAL A 548 22.53 21.08 43.50
C VAL A 548 22.23 22.29 42.62
N VAL A 549 23.25 22.91 42.03
CA VAL A 549 23.09 24.05 41.12
C VAL A 549 22.35 23.65 39.85
N ALA A 550 22.68 22.51 39.27
CA ALA A 550 22.04 21.99 38.09
C ALA A 550 20.52 21.71 38.33
N ALA A 551 20.18 21.03 39.41
CA ALA A 551 18.78 20.76 39.78
C ALA A 551 18.00 22.04 40.12
N ALA A 552 18.61 22.99 40.82
CA ALA A 552 17.96 24.28 41.12
C ALA A 552 17.69 25.09 39.85
N ARG A 553 18.62 25.09 38.90
CA ARG A 553 18.44 25.76 37.61
C ARG A 553 17.40 25.05 36.73
N ALA A 554 17.42 23.73 36.66
CA ALA A 554 16.40 22.96 35.97
C ALA A 554 14.98 23.26 36.50
N ALA A 555 14.85 23.42 37.84
CA ALA A 555 13.58 23.80 38.48
C ALA A 555 13.14 25.24 38.16
N GLN A 556 14.06 26.16 37.95
CA GLN A 556 13.78 27.56 37.58
C GLN A 556 13.47 27.75 36.09
N ALA A 557 13.75 26.75 35.27
CA ALA A 557 13.51 26.76 33.81
C ALA A 557 12.03 26.67 33.42
N ALA A 558 11.16 27.39 34.16
CA ALA A 558 9.68 27.38 33.98
C ALA A 558 9.19 27.90 32.62
N GLY A 559 10.08 28.29 31.71
CA GLY A 559 9.77 28.75 30.34
C GLY A 559 9.91 27.71 29.24
N LEU A 560 10.22 26.45 29.57
CA LEU A 560 10.60 25.39 28.65
C LEU A 560 9.43 24.59 28.05
N GLY A 561 8.17 25.05 28.18
CA GLY A 561 6.99 24.33 27.66
C GLY A 561 7.03 24.10 26.15
N VAL A 562 7.38 25.10 25.35
CA VAL A 562 7.47 24.97 23.89
C VAL A 562 8.64 24.07 23.47
N PRO A 563 9.87 24.23 24.01
CA PRO A 563 10.95 23.29 23.73
C PRO A 563 10.63 21.84 24.10
N LEU A 564 10.04 21.62 25.28
CA LEU A 564 9.65 20.29 25.71
C LEU A 564 8.60 19.69 24.76
N LEU A 565 7.56 20.46 24.40
CA LEU A 565 6.54 20.02 23.45
C LEU A 565 7.14 19.66 22.10
N SER A 566 7.97 20.53 21.53
CA SER A 566 8.61 20.30 20.24
C SER A 566 9.48 19.04 20.24
N LEU A 567 10.27 18.84 21.30
CA LEU A 567 11.13 17.68 21.44
C LEU A 567 10.31 16.39 21.66
N THR A 568 9.27 16.46 22.49
CA THR A 568 8.38 15.32 22.76
C THR A 568 7.64 14.88 21.49
N VAL A 569 7.08 15.83 20.70
CA VAL A 569 6.42 15.52 19.43
C VAL A 569 7.39 14.90 18.43
N ALA A 570 8.59 15.48 18.30
CA ALA A 570 9.60 14.98 17.39
C ALA A 570 10.02 13.54 17.75
N LEU A 571 10.31 13.27 19.02
CA LEU A 571 10.72 11.94 19.48
C LEU A 571 9.55 10.93 19.42
N ALA A 572 8.31 11.35 19.71
CA ALA A 572 7.14 10.51 19.58
C ALA A 572 6.93 10.05 18.14
N LEU A 573 7.11 10.95 17.17
CA LEU A 573 7.00 10.63 15.76
C LEU A 573 8.14 9.75 15.26
N VAL A 574 9.36 9.90 15.79
CA VAL A 574 10.48 8.99 15.48
C VAL A 574 10.18 7.58 15.97
N VAL A 575 9.67 7.44 17.20
CA VAL A 575 9.28 6.13 17.74
C VAL A 575 8.10 5.56 16.95
N PHE A 576 7.07 6.37 16.66
CA PHE A 576 5.93 5.97 15.83
C PHE A 576 6.37 5.46 14.46
N ALA A 577 7.21 6.23 13.75
CA ALA A 577 7.70 5.85 12.42
C ALA A 577 8.50 4.54 12.46
N GLY A 578 9.35 4.37 13.47
CA GLY A 578 10.13 3.15 13.64
C GLY A 578 9.29 1.92 13.99
N LEU A 579 8.27 2.07 14.87
CA LEU A 579 7.35 0.98 15.20
C LEU A 579 6.47 0.62 14.01
N THR A 580 5.99 1.60 13.27
CA THR A 580 5.20 1.36 12.03
C THR A 580 6.04 0.63 11.00
N ALA A 581 7.29 1.05 10.78
CA ALA A 581 8.19 0.38 9.84
C ALA A 581 8.47 -1.08 10.26
N ALA A 582 8.70 -1.32 11.55
CA ALA A 582 8.91 -2.65 12.09
C ALA A 582 7.64 -3.53 11.96
N THR A 583 6.48 -2.97 12.26
CA THR A 583 5.19 -3.69 12.15
C THR A 583 4.90 -4.06 10.69
N VAL A 584 5.14 -3.14 9.74
CA VAL A 584 4.97 -3.44 8.30
C VAL A 584 5.94 -4.54 7.87
N GLY A 585 7.22 -4.46 8.25
CA GLY A 585 8.21 -5.47 7.85
C GLY A 585 7.92 -6.87 8.39
N VAL A 586 7.56 -6.97 9.68
CA VAL A 586 7.19 -8.27 10.30
C VAL A 586 5.83 -8.74 9.81
N GLY A 587 4.88 -7.82 9.59
CA GLY A 587 3.56 -8.16 9.07
C GLY A 587 3.64 -8.74 7.65
N GLN A 588 4.48 -8.21 6.77
CA GLN A 588 4.72 -8.78 5.43
C GLN A 588 5.32 -10.18 5.50
N GLU A 589 6.26 -10.41 6.43
CA GLU A 589 6.82 -11.74 6.65
C GLU A 589 5.74 -12.74 7.11
N ARG A 590 4.89 -12.33 8.04
CA ARG A 590 3.73 -13.12 8.50
C ARG A 590 2.74 -13.37 7.36
N ALA A 591 2.41 -12.34 6.60
CA ALA A 591 1.51 -12.45 5.45
C ALA A 591 2.04 -13.45 4.42
N SER A 592 3.34 -13.46 4.13
CA SER A 592 3.93 -14.45 3.22
C SER A 592 3.80 -15.88 3.75
N ILE A 593 3.91 -16.08 5.07
CA ILE A 593 3.69 -17.37 5.70
C ILE A 593 2.20 -17.78 5.68
N GLU A 594 1.30 -16.84 5.93
CA GLU A 594 -0.15 -17.09 5.89
C GLU A 594 -0.64 -17.44 4.48
N GLN A 595 -0.11 -16.74 3.47
CA GLN A 595 -0.54 -16.91 2.06
C GLN A 595 0.03 -18.16 1.41
N VAL A 596 1.27 -18.53 1.70
CA VAL A 596 1.96 -19.68 1.05
C VAL A 596 1.86 -20.94 1.91
N GLY A 597 1.84 -20.82 3.23
CA GLY A 597 1.74 -21.93 4.18
C GLY A 597 3.02 -22.77 4.35
N ALA A 598 4.02 -22.57 3.46
CA ALA A 598 5.27 -23.32 3.37
C ALA A 598 6.42 -22.44 2.83
N ASP A 599 7.58 -22.99 2.53
CA ASP A 599 8.63 -22.30 1.78
C ASP A 599 8.34 -22.29 0.27
N VAL A 600 7.72 -23.38 -0.22
CA VAL A 600 7.21 -23.49 -1.60
C VAL A 600 5.82 -24.11 -1.57
N LEU A 601 4.90 -23.51 -2.32
CA LEU A 601 3.57 -24.01 -2.62
C LEU A 601 3.53 -24.38 -4.10
N VAL A 602 3.09 -25.58 -4.41
CA VAL A 602 2.86 -26.04 -5.77
C VAL A 602 1.39 -26.40 -5.92
N GLU A 603 0.73 -25.80 -6.91
CA GLU A 603 -0.70 -26.00 -7.19
C GLU A 603 -0.90 -26.51 -8.61
N GLY A 604 -1.94 -27.28 -8.85
CA GLY A 604 -2.30 -27.78 -10.18
C GLY A 604 -2.12 -29.29 -10.34
N GLY A 605 -1.37 -29.71 -11.36
CA GLY A 605 -1.18 -31.13 -11.68
C GLY A 605 -0.25 -31.88 -10.69
N VAL A 606 -0.48 -31.71 -9.40
CA VAL A 606 0.30 -32.36 -8.34
C VAL A 606 0.00 -33.84 -8.30
N THR A 607 1.05 -34.65 -8.22
CA THR A 607 0.95 -36.10 -8.07
C THR A 607 1.73 -36.57 -6.86
N ARG A 608 1.34 -37.73 -6.30
CA ARG A 608 2.10 -38.36 -5.21
C ARG A 608 3.53 -38.70 -5.61
N GLU A 609 3.75 -39.05 -6.88
CA GLU A 609 5.09 -39.30 -7.41
C GLU A 609 5.98 -38.04 -7.36
N LEU A 610 5.43 -36.89 -7.71
CA LEU A 610 6.13 -35.60 -7.56
C LEU A 610 6.48 -35.31 -6.09
N ALA A 611 5.54 -35.54 -5.16
CA ALA A 611 5.77 -35.32 -3.73
C ALA A 611 6.86 -36.26 -3.17
N ASP A 612 6.84 -37.54 -3.57
CA ASP A 612 7.85 -38.50 -3.18
C ASP A 612 9.23 -38.17 -3.76
N GLU A 613 9.29 -37.64 -5.00
CA GLU A 613 10.53 -37.16 -5.60
C GLU A 613 11.07 -35.93 -4.89
N VAL A 614 10.23 -34.95 -4.61
CA VAL A 614 10.62 -33.76 -3.85
C VAL A 614 11.21 -34.13 -2.49
N LEU A 615 10.62 -35.10 -1.78
CA LEU A 615 11.12 -35.58 -0.48
C LEU A 615 12.48 -36.31 -0.58
N ARG A 616 12.83 -36.82 -1.75
CA ARG A 616 14.14 -37.46 -1.98
C ARG A 616 15.24 -36.45 -2.27
N GLN A 617 14.90 -35.23 -2.63
CA GLN A 617 15.87 -34.18 -2.96
C GLN A 617 16.53 -33.61 -1.72
N ASP A 618 17.82 -33.27 -1.82
CA ASP A 618 18.58 -32.62 -0.75
C ASP A 618 18.05 -31.20 -0.45
N GLY A 619 17.93 -30.90 0.85
CA GLY A 619 17.51 -29.57 1.34
C GLY A 619 16.00 -29.41 1.53
N VAL A 620 15.24 -30.50 1.44
CA VAL A 620 13.83 -30.58 1.83
C VAL A 620 13.73 -31.20 3.22
N ASP A 621 13.07 -30.52 4.13
CA ASP A 621 12.85 -31.00 5.49
C ASP A 621 11.53 -31.76 5.60
N SER A 622 10.47 -31.30 4.96
CA SER A 622 9.16 -31.93 4.92
C SER A 622 8.32 -31.46 3.74
N ALA A 623 7.38 -32.33 3.33
CA ALA A 623 6.38 -32.02 2.33
C ALA A 623 5.03 -32.57 2.76
N ALA A 624 3.93 -31.96 2.32
CA ALA A 624 2.56 -32.38 2.60
C ALA A 624 1.69 -32.18 1.37
N LEU A 625 0.88 -33.18 1.08
CA LEU A 625 -0.12 -33.15 0.05
C LEU A 625 -1.48 -32.68 0.58
N GLY A 626 -2.30 -32.12 -0.30
CA GLY A 626 -3.66 -31.73 0.01
C GLY A 626 -4.44 -31.32 -1.21
N THR A 627 -5.64 -30.84 -0.96
CA THR A 627 -6.51 -30.26 -1.99
C THR A 627 -7.42 -29.20 -1.36
N THR A 628 -7.70 -28.17 -2.14
CA THR A 628 -8.67 -27.14 -1.77
C THR A 628 -9.97 -27.38 -2.55
N ILE A 629 -11.03 -27.80 -1.85
CA ILE A 629 -12.33 -28.04 -2.50
C ILE A 629 -13.11 -26.73 -2.73
N GLY A 630 -12.44 -25.61 -2.89
CA GLY A 630 -13.08 -24.32 -3.15
C GLY A 630 -14.17 -23.95 -2.12
N THR A 631 -15.06 -23.03 -2.51
CA THR A 631 -16.13 -22.55 -1.61
C THR A 631 -17.29 -23.55 -1.51
N ARG A 632 -17.68 -23.87 -0.27
CA ARG A 632 -18.84 -24.73 0.05
C ARG A 632 -19.77 -23.98 1.01
N ARG A 633 -21.05 -24.35 1.03
CA ARG A 633 -21.99 -23.84 2.01
C ARG A 633 -22.07 -24.75 3.22
N LEU A 634 -21.87 -24.17 4.38
CA LEU A 634 -22.05 -24.89 5.64
C LEU A 634 -23.54 -24.90 6.00
N ASN A 635 -24.08 -26.04 6.40
CA ASN A 635 -25.48 -26.22 6.81
C ASN A 635 -26.55 -25.98 5.72
N GLY A 636 -26.18 -25.94 4.42
CA GLY A 636 -27.09 -25.90 3.29
C GLY A 636 -27.45 -24.50 2.74
N ASP A 637 -28.56 -24.39 2.02
CA ASP A 637 -29.00 -23.15 1.36
C ASP A 637 -29.28 -22.06 2.41
N GLY A 638 -28.46 -21.01 2.43
CA GLY A 638 -28.51 -19.92 3.41
C GLY A 638 -27.47 -20.00 4.51
N GLY A 639 -26.64 -21.05 4.54
CA GLY A 639 -25.48 -21.15 5.42
C GLY A 639 -24.28 -20.33 4.94
N GLU A 640 -23.32 -20.16 5.85
CA GLU A 640 -22.07 -19.42 5.59
C GLU A 640 -21.26 -20.10 4.49
N VAL A 641 -20.62 -19.28 3.66
CA VAL A 641 -19.70 -19.78 2.64
C VAL A 641 -18.34 -19.99 3.26
N VAL A 642 -17.79 -21.20 3.12
CA VAL A 642 -16.52 -21.60 3.69
C VAL A 642 -15.60 -22.20 2.63
N THR A 643 -14.30 -22.03 2.79
CA THR A 643 -13.30 -22.75 2.00
C THR A 643 -12.95 -24.03 2.74
N LEU A 644 -13.17 -25.18 2.11
CA LEU A 644 -12.81 -26.49 2.66
C LEU A 644 -11.43 -26.88 2.15
N VAL A 645 -10.50 -27.02 3.09
CA VAL A 645 -9.11 -27.42 2.83
C VAL A 645 -8.86 -28.79 3.44
N LEU A 646 -8.47 -29.71 2.61
CA LEU A 646 -8.11 -31.06 2.99
C LEU A 646 -6.60 -31.23 2.83
N LEU A 647 -5.92 -31.68 3.86
CA LEU A 647 -4.46 -31.82 3.85
C LEU A 647 -4.03 -33.06 4.66
N GLU A 648 -2.88 -33.59 4.37
CA GLU A 648 -2.25 -34.62 5.21
C GLU A 648 -1.82 -34.00 6.54
N ALA A 649 -2.70 -34.02 7.55
CA ALA A 649 -2.57 -33.24 8.80
C ALA A 649 -1.21 -33.40 9.47
N ALA A 650 -0.74 -34.62 9.65
CA ALA A 650 0.53 -34.91 10.31
C ALA A 650 1.77 -34.46 9.48
N ALA A 651 1.67 -34.48 8.15
CA ALA A 651 2.74 -34.01 7.27
C ALA A 651 2.77 -32.48 7.24
N TYR A 652 1.63 -31.85 7.06
CA TYR A 652 1.51 -30.39 7.01
C TYR A 652 1.85 -29.72 8.35
N GLU A 653 1.56 -30.39 9.48
CA GLU A 653 2.00 -29.91 10.79
C GLU A 653 3.53 -29.75 10.86
N ARG A 654 4.30 -30.69 10.29
CA ARG A 654 5.76 -30.57 10.21
C ARG A 654 6.19 -29.42 9.29
N VAL A 655 5.55 -29.29 8.12
CA VAL A 655 5.81 -28.19 7.19
C VAL A 655 5.57 -26.84 7.88
N ARG A 656 4.42 -26.70 8.55
CA ARG A 656 4.03 -25.46 9.19
C ARG A 656 4.92 -25.09 10.39
N ALA A 657 5.28 -26.06 11.21
CA ALA A 657 6.18 -25.88 12.35
C ALA A 657 7.59 -25.46 11.93
N ALA A 658 8.07 -25.90 10.75
CA ALA A 658 9.36 -25.49 10.22
C ALA A 658 9.36 -24.02 9.76
N VAL A 659 8.25 -23.53 9.22
CA VAL A 659 8.15 -22.19 8.61
C VAL A 659 7.67 -21.13 9.58
N ASP A 660 6.76 -21.47 10.51
CA ASP A 660 6.20 -20.54 11.50
C ASP A 660 6.64 -20.91 12.92
N PRO A 661 7.60 -20.21 13.52
CA PRO A 661 8.07 -20.48 14.89
C PRO A 661 6.98 -20.28 15.98
N ARG A 662 5.85 -19.67 15.63
CA ARG A 662 4.72 -19.43 16.57
C ARG A 662 3.61 -20.46 16.42
N TYR A 663 3.74 -21.36 15.46
CA TYR A 663 2.75 -22.40 15.23
C TYR A 663 2.63 -23.32 16.48
N GLY A 664 1.42 -23.47 16.98
CA GLY A 664 1.14 -24.14 18.26
C GLY A 664 0.79 -25.64 18.15
N GLY A 665 0.87 -26.23 16.95
CA GLY A 665 0.47 -27.65 16.77
C GLY A 665 -1.04 -27.82 16.72
N GLU A 666 -1.76 -26.97 16.03
CA GLU A 666 -3.23 -26.95 15.98
C GLU A 666 -3.82 -28.19 15.28
N LEU A 667 -3.08 -28.82 14.37
CA LEU A 667 -3.53 -29.95 13.56
C LEU A 667 -3.41 -31.30 14.28
N ALA A 668 -2.77 -31.33 15.44
CA ALA A 668 -2.58 -32.55 16.19
C ALA A 668 -3.92 -33.22 16.56
N GLY A 669 -4.13 -34.45 16.08
CA GLY A 669 -5.34 -35.22 16.33
C GLY A 669 -6.46 -35.06 15.29
N LEU A 670 -6.25 -34.33 14.17
CA LEU A 670 -7.19 -34.33 13.03
C LEU A 670 -7.20 -35.68 12.30
N ASP A 671 -6.12 -36.44 12.32
CA ASP A 671 -5.96 -37.77 11.73
C ASP A 671 -6.78 -38.87 12.42
N GLY A 672 -7.44 -38.54 13.55
CA GLY A 672 -8.31 -39.46 14.29
C GLY A 672 -9.76 -39.42 13.78
N ALA A 673 -10.42 -40.61 13.80
CA ALA A 673 -11.85 -40.69 13.55
C ALA A 673 -12.64 -39.92 14.63
N GLY A 674 -13.54 -39.02 14.20
CA GLY A 674 -14.51 -38.36 15.09
C GLY A 674 -15.67 -39.30 15.45
N THR A 675 -16.51 -38.87 16.38
CA THR A 675 -17.70 -39.67 16.82
C THR A 675 -18.81 -39.67 15.78
N ASP A 676 -18.96 -38.56 15.02
CA ASP A 676 -20.06 -38.35 14.08
C ASP A 676 -19.60 -38.05 12.65
N GLY A 677 -18.29 -37.95 12.38
CA GLY A 677 -17.72 -37.68 11.08
C GLY A 677 -16.24 -37.29 11.17
N PRO A 678 -15.63 -36.77 10.08
CA PRO A 678 -14.24 -36.34 10.10
C PRO A 678 -14.06 -35.17 11.08
N ARG A 679 -12.96 -35.23 11.86
CA ARG A 679 -12.57 -34.13 12.74
C ARG A 679 -12.11 -32.92 11.92
N VAL A 680 -12.59 -31.74 12.30
CA VAL A 680 -12.25 -30.51 11.61
C VAL A 680 -11.90 -29.38 12.56
N LEU A 681 -11.05 -28.46 12.09
CA LEU A 681 -10.84 -27.16 12.69
C LEU A 681 -11.56 -26.09 11.87
N VAL A 682 -12.06 -25.05 12.52
CA VAL A 682 -12.79 -23.95 11.88
C VAL A 682 -12.18 -22.60 12.22
N SER A 683 -12.34 -21.62 11.33
CA SER A 683 -11.96 -20.23 11.61
C SER A 683 -12.75 -19.69 12.81
N PRO A 684 -12.14 -18.92 13.73
CA PRO A 684 -12.81 -18.33 14.89
C PRO A 684 -13.99 -17.43 14.51
N SER A 685 -13.94 -16.76 13.35
CA SER A 685 -15.04 -15.97 12.81
C SER A 685 -16.28 -16.81 12.54
N LEU A 686 -16.10 -18.00 11.96
CA LEU A 686 -17.19 -18.93 11.65
C LEU A 686 -17.90 -19.39 12.93
N ARG A 687 -17.13 -19.72 13.98
CA ARG A 687 -17.70 -20.10 15.29
C ARG A 687 -18.45 -18.96 15.98
N ALA A 688 -18.06 -17.72 15.73
CA ALA A 688 -18.73 -16.55 16.33
C ALA A 688 -20.07 -16.21 15.64
N GLU A 689 -20.23 -16.57 14.37
CA GLU A 689 -21.36 -16.19 13.53
C GLU A 689 -22.36 -17.34 13.30
N THR A 690 -21.88 -18.58 13.37
CA THR A 690 -22.67 -19.79 13.04
C THR A 690 -22.57 -20.85 14.12
N ASP A 691 -23.68 -21.57 14.40
CA ASP A 691 -23.63 -22.77 15.21
C ASP A 691 -22.91 -23.89 14.44
N VAL A 692 -21.71 -24.23 14.89
CA VAL A 692 -20.86 -25.22 14.26
C VAL A 692 -21.03 -26.64 14.85
N ALA A 693 -21.90 -26.81 15.85
CA ALA A 693 -22.17 -28.13 16.44
C ALA A 693 -22.94 -29.01 15.47
N GLY A 694 -22.34 -30.12 15.02
CA GLY A 694 -22.92 -30.98 13.99
C GLY A 694 -23.06 -30.32 12.62
N ALA A 695 -22.16 -29.38 12.30
CA ALA A 695 -22.08 -28.71 11.02
C ALA A 695 -22.01 -29.70 9.86
N ARG A 696 -22.53 -29.32 8.71
CA ARG A 696 -22.66 -30.17 7.52
C ARG A 696 -22.18 -29.44 6.30
N VAL A 697 -21.36 -30.13 5.52
CA VAL A 697 -20.94 -29.66 4.21
C VAL A 697 -21.59 -30.56 3.14
N TYR A 698 -22.02 -29.96 2.06
CA TYR A 698 -22.55 -30.67 0.91
C TYR A 698 -21.48 -30.75 -0.16
N ASP A 699 -21.08 -31.98 -0.49
CA ASP A 699 -20.16 -32.26 -1.60
C ASP A 699 -20.92 -33.00 -2.71
N GLY A 700 -21.37 -32.25 -3.71
CA GLY A 700 -22.34 -32.75 -4.66
C GLY A 700 -23.68 -33.12 -4.01
N GLU A 701 -24.12 -34.35 -4.15
CA GLU A 701 -25.32 -34.91 -3.50
C GLU A 701 -25.05 -35.50 -2.10
N GLN A 702 -23.78 -35.63 -1.73
CA GLN A 702 -23.41 -36.22 -0.45
C GLN A 702 -23.38 -35.17 0.67
N ARG A 703 -23.91 -35.58 1.82
CA ARG A 703 -23.95 -34.79 3.03
C ARG A 703 -22.93 -35.31 4.02
N VAL A 704 -21.90 -34.54 4.29
CA VAL A 704 -20.85 -34.88 5.25
C VAL A 704 -21.12 -34.15 6.58
N VAL A 705 -21.24 -34.87 7.67
CA VAL A 705 -21.33 -34.30 9.02
C VAL A 705 -19.91 -34.09 9.53
N LEU A 706 -19.63 -32.93 10.10
CA LEU A 706 -18.30 -32.52 10.56
C LEU A 706 -18.26 -32.55 12.09
N ASP A 707 -17.21 -33.14 12.66
CA ASP A 707 -16.91 -33.09 14.10
C ASP A 707 -15.92 -31.94 14.39
N VAL A 708 -16.43 -30.77 14.80
CA VAL A 708 -15.63 -29.60 15.04
C VAL A 708 -14.90 -29.70 16.38
N VAL A 709 -13.62 -29.99 16.32
CA VAL A 709 -12.78 -30.22 17.50
C VAL A 709 -12.05 -28.99 18.03
N GLY A 710 -11.90 -27.95 17.22
CA GLY A 710 -11.15 -26.76 17.64
C GLY A 710 -11.25 -25.61 16.64
N ASP A 711 -10.49 -24.55 16.94
CA ASP A 711 -10.33 -23.40 16.06
C ASP A 711 -8.96 -23.45 15.37
N THR A 712 -8.88 -22.91 14.16
CA THR A 712 -7.61 -22.76 13.45
C THR A 712 -7.27 -21.28 13.25
N THR A 713 -6.00 -20.96 13.38
CA THR A 713 -5.45 -19.65 13.02
C THR A 713 -4.99 -19.59 11.55
N MET A 714 -5.05 -20.71 10.85
CA MET A 714 -4.67 -20.79 9.43
C MET A 714 -5.74 -20.13 8.57
N THR A 715 -5.29 -19.51 7.50
CA THR A 715 -6.11 -18.83 6.51
C THR A 715 -5.70 -19.28 5.12
N PHE A 716 -6.67 -19.63 4.28
CA PHE A 716 -6.49 -20.03 2.88
C PHE A 716 -7.42 -19.19 1.99
N GLY A 717 -7.16 -17.88 1.93
CA GLY A 717 -8.00 -16.93 1.21
C GLY A 717 -8.85 -16.05 2.14
N PRO A 718 -9.78 -15.25 1.56
CA PRO A 718 -10.57 -14.27 2.31
C PRO A 718 -11.74 -14.88 3.11
N GLU A 719 -12.22 -16.06 2.71
CA GLU A 719 -13.37 -16.74 3.28
C GLU A 719 -13.00 -17.49 4.59
N PRO A 720 -13.96 -17.73 5.49
CA PRO A 720 -13.75 -18.63 6.63
C PRO A 720 -13.32 -20.02 6.17
N VAL A 721 -12.43 -20.64 6.91
CA VAL A 721 -11.80 -21.91 6.53
C VAL A 721 -12.30 -23.04 7.42
N VAL A 722 -12.53 -24.20 6.81
CA VAL A 722 -12.71 -25.50 7.46
C VAL A 722 -11.55 -26.38 7.03
N VAL A 723 -10.75 -26.86 7.98
CA VAL A 723 -9.57 -27.71 7.73
C VAL A 723 -9.87 -29.11 8.25
N ALA A 724 -9.67 -30.12 7.39
CA ALA A 724 -9.80 -31.53 7.74
C ALA A 724 -8.58 -32.34 7.27
N ASP A 725 -8.38 -33.50 7.86
CA ASP A 725 -7.40 -34.45 7.33
C ASP A 725 -7.93 -35.15 6.08
N LEU A 726 -7.11 -35.17 5.03
CA LEU A 726 -7.45 -35.70 3.72
C LEU A 726 -7.85 -37.19 3.79
N GLY A 727 -7.13 -37.98 4.56
CA GLY A 727 -7.38 -39.44 4.71
C GLY A 727 -8.71 -39.73 5.41
N THR A 728 -8.99 -39.03 6.51
CA THR A 728 -10.23 -39.21 7.28
C THR A 728 -11.45 -38.71 6.52
N TYR A 729 -11.33 -37.58 5.79
CA TYR A 729 -12.40 -37.04 4.96
C TYR A 729 -12.73 -37.97 3.78
N THR A 730 -11.71 -38.44 3.07
CA THR A 730 -11.87 -39.40 1.96
C THR A 730 -12.49 -40.68 2.41
N ALA A 731 -12.11 -41.21 3.60
CA ALA A 731 -12.72 -42.39 4.16
C ALA A 731 -14.21 -42.22 4.54
N ALA A 732 -14.59 -40.98 4.97
CA ALA A 732 -15.96 -40.68 5.34
C ALA A 732 -16.87 -40.44 4.10
N THR A 733 -16.32 -40.00 2.99
CA THR A 733 -17.07 -39.71 1.75
C THR A 733 -17.06 -40.85 0.75
N GLU A 734 -16.14 -41.81 0.90
CA GLU A 734 -15.87 -42.88 -0.07
C GLU A 734 -15.54 -42.37 -1.48
N VAL A 735 -15.25 -41.04 -1.65
CA VAL A 735 -14.90 -40.41 -2.92
C VAL A 735 -13.39 -40.18 -2.92
N PRO A 736 -12.64 -40.81 -3.83
CA PRO A 736 -11.21 -40.48 -3.98
C PRO A 736 -11.07 -39.06 -4.50
N LEU A 737 -10.45 -38.19 -3.68
CA LEU A 737 -10.15 -36.83 -4.03
C LEU A 737 -8.72 -36.78 -4.60
N ALA A 738 -8.56 -36.08 -5.71
CA ALA A 738 -7.24 -35.86 -6.26
C ALA A 738 -6.53 -34.76 -5.45
N GLU A 739 -5.30 -35.02 -5.15
CA GLU A 739 -4.39 -34.04 -4.57
C GLU A 739 -4.01 -33.02 -5.68
N ASP A 740 -4.13 -31.74 -5.40
CA ASP A 740 -3.82 -30.65 -6.33
C ASP A 740 -2.89 -29.61 -5.72
N THR A 741 -2.48 -29.83 -4.49
CA THR A 741 -1.67 -28.88 -3.74
C THR A 741 -0.55 -29.64 -3.00
N LEU A 742 0.69 -29.11 -3.11
CA LEU A 742 1.86 -29.64 -2.40
C LEU A 742 2.56 -28.48 -1.68
N TRP A 743 2.68 -28.60 -0.36
CA TRP A 743 3.44 -27.69 0.49
C TRP A 743 4.79 -28.29 0.80
N VAL A 744 5.87 -27.55 0.59
CA VAL A 744 7.25 -28.01 0.81
C VAL A 744 7.99 -27.05 1.73
N SER A 745 8.67 -27.57 2.75
CA SER A 745 9.54 -26.78 3.63
C SER A 745 10.97 -27.30 3.62
N GLY A 746 11.91 -26.38 3.71
CA GLY A 746 13.34 -26.63 3.76
C GLY A 746 14.16 -25.56 3.07
N PRO A 747 15.41 -25.35 3.47
CA PRO A 747 16.27 -24.29 2.93
C PRO A 747 16.60 -24.46 1.43
N GLY A 748 16.47 -25.69 0.89
CA GLY A 748 16.67 -26.03 -0.51
C GLY A 748 15.38 -26.30 -1.28
N ALA A 749 14.21 -26.12 -0.66
CA ALA A 749 12.92 -26.45 -1.26
C ALA A 749 12.67 -25.87 -2.67
N PRO A 750 12.97 -24.59 -2.99
CA PRO A 750 12.76 -24.09 -4.34
C PRO A 750 13.51 -24.84 -5.42
N ALA A 751 14.81 -25.04 -5.23
CA ALA A 751 15.64 -25.77 -6.19
C ALA A 751 15.33 -27.29 -6.24
N ALA A 752 14.84 -27.84 -5.14
CA ALA A 752 14.42 -29.23 -5.05
C ALA A 752 13.14 -29.48 -5.84
N VAL A 753 12.15 -28.59 -5.70
CA VAL A 753 10.89 -28.64 -6.47
C VAL A 753 11.15 -28.49 -7.96
N GLU A 754 11.98 -27.53 -8.39
CA GLU A 754 12.32 -27.37 -9.81
C GLU A 754 12.97 -28.62 -10.41
N ARG A 755 13.88 -29.27 -9.67
CA ARG A 755 14.53 -30.52 -10.13
C ARG A 755 13.54 -31.67 -10.21
N ALA A 756 12.70 -31.82 -9.18
CA ALA A 756 11.69 -32.89 -9.15
C ALA A 756 10.66 -32.73 -10.29
N ILE A 757 10.25 -31.49 -10.60
CA ILE A 757 9.35 -31.21 -11.73
C ILE A 757 9.98 -31.70 -13.05
N VAL A 758 11.26 -31.46 -13.25
CA VAL A 758 11.97 -31.89 -14.48
C VAL A 758 12.14 -33.40 -14.50
N GLU A 759 12.41 -34.05 -13.35
CA GLU A 759 12.68 -35.51 -13.27
C GLU A 759 11.38 -36.33 -13.47
N VAL A 760 10.25 -35.82 -12.98
CA VAL A 760 8.94 -36.48 -13.14
C VAL A 760 8.20 -36.00 -14.40
N GLU A 761 8.79 -35.03 -15.15
CA GLU A 761 8.15 -34.41 -16.33
C GLU A 761 6.78 -33.82 -16.01
N ALA A 762 6.61 -33.29 -14.80
CA ALA A 762 5.33 -32.75 -14.33
C ALA A 762 5.00 -31.44 -15.08
N VAL A 763 3.75 -31.29 -15.49
CA VAL A 763 3.25 -30.14 -16.26
C VAL A 763 2.01 -29.54 -15.59
N ASP A 764 1.62 -28.32 -16.00
CA ASP A 764 0.45 -27.60 -15.50
C ASP A 764 0.54 -27.31 -13.99
N LEU A 765 1.73 -26.89 -13.54
CA LEU A 765 2.01 -26.54 -12.16
C LEU A 765 2.21 -25.04 -12.00
N ASP A 766 1.58 -24.49 -10.98
CA ASP A 766 1.86 -23.14 -10.49
C ASP A 766 2.75 -23.25 -9.24
N VAL A 767 3.96 -22.71 -9.31
CA VAL A 767 4.95 -22.78 -8.25
C VAL A 767 5.12 -21.42 -7.59
N THR A 768 4.65 -21.29 -6.38
CA THR A 768 4.79 -20.07 -5.59
C THR A 768 5.88 -20.24 -4.53
N VAL A 769 6.98 -19.52 -4.68
CA VAL A 769 8.08 -19.47 -3.70
C VAL A 769 7.82 -18.34 -2.71
N ARG A 770 7.75 -18.66 -1.42
CA ARG A 770 7.50 -17.68 -0.34
C ARG A 770 8.51 -16.53 -0.31
N ALA A 771 9.78 -16.81 -0.56
CA ALA A 771 10.83 -15.80 -0.58
C ALA A 771 10.62 -14.78 -1.72
N ASP A 772 10.20 -15.24 -2.90
CA ASP A 772 9.93 -14.39 -4.06
C ASP A 772 8.65 -13.58 -3.85
N ARG A 773 7.63 -14.19 -3.26
CA ARG A 773 6.41 -13.47 -2.86
C ARG A 773 6.71 -12.34 -1.89
N LEU A 774 7.51 -12.62 -0.84
CA LEU A 774 7.94 -11.61 0.12
C LEU A 774 8.80 -10.52 -0.52
N ALA A 775 9.70 -10.90 -1.46
CA ALA A 775 10.52 -9.94 -2.20
C ALA A 775 9.66 -9.02 -3.08
N SER A 776 8.65 -9.56 -3.78
CA SER A 776 7.69 -8.80 -4.58
C SER A 776 6.90 -7.82 -3.69
N GLU A 777 6.34 -8.27 -2.57
CA GLU A 777 5.61 -7.40 -1.63
C GLU A 777 6.50 -6.25 -1.08
N ARG A 778 7.75 -6.56 -0.71
CA ARG A 778 8.73 -5.54 -0.27
C ARG A 778 9.17 -4.61 -1.39
N SER A 779 9.17 -5.08 -2.62
CA SER A 779 9.53 -4.31 -3.81
C SER A 779 8.38 -3.48 -4.36
N SER A 780 7.17 -3.60 -3.82
CA SER A 780 6.02 -2.84 -4.29
C SER A 780 6.27 -1.32 -4.16
N ALA A 781 5.87 -0.55 -5.17
CA ALA A 781 6.16 0.88 -5.25
C ALA A 781 5.57 1.65 -4.05
N LEU A 782 4.39 1.26 -3.56
CA LEU A 782 3.72 1.89 -2.41
C LEU A 782 4.45 1.63 -1.10
N VAL A 783 4.88 0.38 -0.85
CA VAL A 783 5.58 0.01 0.39
C VAL A 783 6.94 0.68 0.44
N ARG A 784 7.69 0.68 -0.67
CA ARG A 784 8.97 1.40 -0.76
C ARG A 784 8.81 2.89 -0.53
N ALA A 785 7.79 3.51 -1.11
CA ALA A 785 7.51 4.92 -0.88
C ALA A 785 7.21 5.22 0.59
N LEU A 786 6.40 4.38 1.25
CA LEU A 786 6.11 4.51 2.67
C LEU A 786 7.38 4.39 3.53
N GLN A 787 8.20 3.37 3.30
CA GLN A 787 9.46 3.16 4.04
C GLN A 787 10.42 4.35 3.87
N GLN A 788 10.58 4.86 2.65
CA GLN A 788 11.41 6.03 2.37
C GLN A 788 10.88 7.29 3.05
N LEU A 789 9.55 7.50 3.05
CA LEU A 789 8.92 8.61 3.77
C LEU A 789 9.12 8.49 5.29
N LEU A 790 9.01 7.29 5.87
CA LEU A 790 9.24 7.05 7.29
C LEU A 790 10.70 7.36 7.68
N LEU A 791 11.66 6.92 6.88
CA LEU A 791 13.10 7.18 7.09
C LEU A 791 13.43 8.67 6.95
N LEU A 792 12.99 9.31 5.87
CA LEU A 792 13.23 10.73 5.62
C LEU A 792 12.59 11.60 6.72
N THR A 793 11.37 11.27 7.12
CA THR A 793 10.65 11.94 8.20
C THR A 793 11.42 11.82 9.52
N SER A 794 11.89 10.62 9.86
CA SER A 794 12.67 10.39 11.08
C SER A 794 13.96 11.21 11.10
N LEU A 795 14.67 11.30 9.97
CA LEU A 795 15.88 12.11 9.83
C LEU A 795 15.60 13.61 10.02
N VAL A 796 14.53 14.10 9.40
CA VAL A 796 14.14 15.52 9.50
C VAL A 796 13.67 15.86 10.92
N LEU A 797 12.91 14.97 11.55
CA LEU A 797 12.49 15.15 12.95
C LEU A 797 13.67 15.14 13.91
N ALA A 798 14.67 14.30 13.66
CA ALA A 798 15.94 14.31 14.40
C ALA A 798 16.67 15.66 14.26
N MET A 799 16.73 16.19 13.04
CA MET A 799 17.29 17.52 12.77
C MET A 799 16.51 18.62 13.51
N PHE A 800 15.17 18.59 13.47
CA PHE A 800 14.35 19.58 14.17
C PHE A 800 14.48 19.47 15.69
N ALA A 801 14.59 18.27 16.23
CA ALA A 801 14.89 18.05 17.65
C ALA A 801 16.23 18.71 18.04
N ALA A 802 17.28 18.51 17.24
CA ALA A 802 18.58 19.15 17.46
C ALA A 802 18.50 20.66 17.37
N VAL A 803 17.84 21.22 16.34
CA VAL A 803 17.65 22.67 16.19
C VAL A 803 16.85 23.25 17.37
N THR A 804 15.78 22.59 17.78
CA THR A 804 14.96 23.01 18.94
C THR A 804 15.81 23.09 20.22
N LEU A 805 16.66 22.10 20.47
CA LEU A 805 17.49 22.07 21.66
C LEU A 805 18.62 23.15 21.58
N VAL A 806 19.23 23.32 20.41
CA VAL A 806 20.21 24.42 20.18
C VAL A 806 19.57 25.79 20.42
N LEU A 807 18.36 26.03 19.85
CA LEU A 807 17.65 27.30 20.07
C LEU A 807 17.31 27.50 21.54
N THR A 808 16.94 26.45 22.26
CA THR A 808 16.67 26.49 23.69
C THR A 808 17.94 26.86 24.50
N VAL A 809 19.06 26.24 24.18
CA VAL A 809 20.35 26.49 24.81
C VAL A 809 20.83 27.93 24.58
N VAL A 810 20.72 28.40 23.33
CA VAL A 810 21.09 29.78 22.94
C VAL A 810 20.15 30.80 23.59
N ALA A 811 18.85 30.47 23.75
CA ALA A 811 17.90 31.35 24.45
C ALA A 811 18.21 31.54 25.92
N THR A 812 18.72 30.51 26.61
CA THR A 812 19.04 30.55 28.04
C THR A 812 20.52 30.92 28.32
N ALA A 813 21.36 31.02 27.28
CA ALA A 813 22.79 31.30 27.41
C ALA A 813 23.14 32.59 28.17
N PRO A 814 22.44 33.75 28.01
CA PRO A 814 22.78 34.98 28.73
C PRO A 814 22.58 34.89 30.25
N GLU A 815 21.49 34.27 30.69
CA GLU A 815 21.19 34.05 32.11
C GLU A 815 22.16 33.04 32.73
N ARG A 816 22.49 32.00 31.98
CA ARG A 816 23.46 30.98 32.36
C ARG A 816 24.87 31.56 32.45
N GLY A 817 25.23 32.43 31.53
CA GLY A 817 26.55 33.11 31.52
C GLY A 817 26.79 33.92 32.79
N ARG A 818 25.83 34.71 33.25
CA ARG A 818 25.93 35.49 34.50
C ARG A 818 26.13 34.59 35.71
N THR A 819 25.36 33.52 35.86
CA THR A 819 25.50 32.60 37.00
C THR A 819 26.82 31.83 36.99
N LEU A 820 27.23 31.35 35.81
CA LEU A 820 28.48 30.61 35.67
C LEU A 820 29.70 31.51 35.85
N SER A 821 29.64 32.79 35.46
CA SER A 821 30.68 33.76 35.77
C SER A 821 30.83 33.97 37.28
N ALA A 822 29.73 34.15 38.01
CA ALA A 822 29.72 34.24 39.44
C ALA A 822 30.26 32.96 40.13
N LEU A 823 29.92 31.77 39.61
CA LEU A 823 30.45 30.52 40.16
C LEU A 823 31.93 30.29 39.83
N ARG A 824 32.42 30.81 38.70
CA ARG A 824 33.85 30.77 38.35
C ARG A 824 34.71 31.65 39.24
N THR A 825 34.19 32.80 39.66
CA THR A 825 34.89 33.61 40.65
C THR A 825 35.00 32.90 42.00
N LEU A 826 34.14 31.92 42.28
CA LEU A 826 34.15 31.04 43.43
C LEU A 826 34.95 29.75 43.23
N GLY A 827 35.64 29.58 42.06
CA GLY A 827 36.54 28.45 41.82
C GLY A 827 35.96 27.32 40.98
N LEU A 828 34.78 27.50 40.32
CA LEU A 828 34.21 26.47 39.42
C LEU A 828 35.08 26.34 38.14
N ASP A 829 35.62 25.15 37.89
CA ASP A 829 36.41 24.86 36.71
C ASP A 829 35.55 24.73 35.41
N ALA A 830 36.21 24.64 34.26
CA ALA A 830 35.55 24.54 32.97
C ALA A 830 34.76 23.21 32.77
N ARG A 831 35.19 22.14 33.48
CA ARG A 831 34.50 20.84 33.47
C ARG A 831 33.22 20.92 34.30
N GLY A 832 33.29 21.53 35.50
CA GLY A 832 32.12 21.77 36.33
C GLY A 832 31.06 22.64 35.63
N ALA A 833 31.50 23.66 34.88
CA ALA A 833 30.58 24.50 34.09
C ALA A 833 29.86 23.73 32.99
N ARG A 834 30.53 22.78 32.31
CA ARG A 834 29.88 21.90 31.31
C ARG A 834 28.90 20.92 31.98
N LEU A 835 29.30 20.34 33.12
CA LEU A 835 28.44 19.44 33.88
C LEU A 835 27.18 20.15 34.43
N VAL A 836 27.28 21.42 34.82
CA VAL A 836 26.11 22.23 35.20
C VAL A 836 25.15 22.39 33.99
N THR A 837 25.70 22.71 32.80
CA THR A 837 24.87 22.82 31.58
C THR A 837 24.21 21.51 31.23
N LEU A 838 24.95 20.40 31.24
CA LEU A 838 24.40 19.07 31.02
C LEU A 838 23.33 18.69 32.04
N GLY A 839 23.59 18.94 33.32
CA GLY A 839 22.64 18.65 34.40
C GLY A 839 21.40 19.53 34.40
N GLU A 840 21.47 20.74 33.81
CA GLU A 840 20.28 21.60 33.59
C GLU A 840 19.38 21.10 32.46
N LEU A 841 19.98 20.59 31.37
CA LEU A 841 19.26 20.14 30.15
C LEU A 841 18.85 18.68 30.21
N SER A 842 19.62 17.82 30.89
CA SER A 842 19.33 16.37 30.89
C SER A 842 17.94 16.01 31.44
N PRO A 843 17.38 16.62 32.47
CA PRO A 843 16.04 16.29 32.93
C PRO A 843 14.95 16.60 31.87
N LEU A 844 15.15 17.71 31.12
CA LEU A 844 14.25 18.08 30.04
C LEU A 844 14.29 17.05 28.92
N VAL A 845 15.48 16.63 28.50
CA VAL A 845 15.70 15.64 27.46
C VAL A 845 15.16 14.28 27.89
N VAL A 846 15.45 13.83 29.12
CA VAL A 846 14.92 12.56 29.66
C VAL A 846 13.38 12.58 29.70
N ALA A 847 12.80 13.67 30.19
CA ALA A 847 11.34 13.82 30.22
C ALA A 847 10.72 13.79 28.81
N ALA A 848 11.38 14.41 27.82
CA ALA A 848 10.94 14.39 26.43
C ALA A 848 11.06 12.98 25.81
N VAL A 849 12.13 12.25 26.11
CA VAL A 849 12.32 10.86 25.63
C VAL A 849 11.26 9.94 26.20
N LEU A 850 11.03 9.99 27.52
CA LEU A 850 10.02 9.15 28.18
C LEU A 850 8.60 9.46 27.68
N ALA A 851 8.25 10.74 27.58
CA ALA A 851 6.95 11.16 27.05
C ALA A 851 6.83 10.84 25.56
N GLY A 852 7.89 11.06 24.79
CA GLY A 852 7.93 10.72 23.36
C GLY A 852 7.78 9.23 23.12
N ALA A 853 8.47 8.39 23.88
CA ALA A 853 8.36 6.94 23.81
C ALA A 853 6.93 6.46 24.14
N LEU A 854 6.36 6.99 25.25
CA LEU A 854 4.99 6.63 25.65
C LEU A 854 3.96 6.99 24.55
N ILE A 855 4.06 8.18 23.99
CA ILE A 855 3.14 8.65 22.94
C ILE A 855 3.39 7.90 21.64
N GLY A 856 4.67 7.67 21.28
CA GLY A 856 5.05 6.93 20.09
C GLY A 856 4.49 5.50 20.06
N VAL A 857 4.28 4.87 21.22
CA VAL A 857 3.56 3.59 21.37
C VAL A 857 2.05 3.81 21.42
N ALA A 858 1.57 4.80 22.16
CA ALA A 858 0.14 5.02 22.36
C ALA A 858 -0.57 5.41 21.05
N VAL A 859 0.08 6.16 20.16
CA VAL A 859 -0.51 6.59 18.88
C VAL A 859 -0.89 5.41 17.99
N PRO A 860 0.01 4.47 17.63
CA PRO A 860 -0.38 3.32 16.83
C PRO A 860 -1.41 2.42 17.52
N VAL A 861 -1.34 2.23 18.86
CA VAL A 861 -2.33 1.45 19.62
C VAL A 861 -3.72 2.09 19.57
N VAL A 862 -3.82 3.41 19.67
CA VAL A 862 -5.11 4.13 19.60
C VAL A 862 -5.64 4.17 18.17
N LEU A 863 -4.76 4.24 17.17
CA LEU A 863 -5.09 4.42 15.76
C LEU A 863 -5.04 3.12 14.94
N THR A 864 -4.90 1.93 15.56
CA THR A 864 -4.65 0.65 14.88
C THR A 864 -5.63 0.42 13.72
N SER A 865 -6.93 0.57 13.99
CA SER A 865 -7.98 0.44 12.97
C SER A 865 -7.94 1.53 11.89
N ALA A 866 -7.56 2.77 12.27
CA ALA A 866 -7.51 3.91 11.37
C ALA A 866 -6.25 3.95 10.48
N LEU A 867 -5.17 3.32 10.91
CA LEU A 867 -3.92 3.25 10.14
C LEU A 867 -3.98 2.23 9.00
N GLY A 868 -4.96 1.32 9.01
CA GLY A 868 -5.13 0.30 7.97
C GLY A 868 -3.88 -0.58 7.81
N LEU A 869 -3.14 -0.85 8.89
CA LEU A 869 -1.87 -1.60 8.85
C LEU A 869 -2.06 -2.97 8.19
N ARG A 870 -3.14 -3.70 8.51
CA ARG A 870 -3.48 -4.98 7.89
C ARG A 870 -3.47 -4.92 6.36
N ARG A 871 -3.97 -3.83 5.78
CA ARG A 871 -4.06 -3.64 4.32
C ARG A 871 -2.70 -3.36 3.67
N VAL A 872 -1.76 -2.81 4.45
CA VAL A 872 -0.38 -2.53 3.99
C VAL A 872 0.52 -3.75 4.18
N THR A 873 0.28 -4.54 5.23
CA THR A 873 1.05 -5.77 5.53
C THR A 873 0.60 -6.95 4.67
N GLY A 874 -0.66 -6.98 4.22
CA GLY A 874 -1.24 -8.12 3.51
C GLY A 874 -1.63 -9.29 4.42
N GLU A 875 -1.61 -9.11 5.77
CA GLU A 875 -2.04 -10.14 6.71
C GLU A 875 -3.56 -10.42 6.56
N LEU A 876 -3.94 -11.67 6.52
CA LEU A 876 -5.33 -12.11 6.47
C LEU A 876 -5.99 -12.02 7.86
N GLY A 877 -5.22 -12.22 8.93
CA GLY A 877 -5.63 -12.10 10.32
C GLY A 877 -5.61 -10.68 10.90
N THR A 878 -5.53 -10.56 12.24
CA THR A 878 -5.41 -9.27 12.94
C THR A 878 -3.96 -8.85 13.05
N THR A 879 -3.64 -7.66 12.53
CA THR A 879 -2.28 -7.10 12.64
C THR A 879 -1.98 -6.69 14.08
N GLU A 880 -1.01 -7.32 14.71
CA GLU A 880 -0.49 -6.94 16.01
C GLU A 880 0.64 -5.92 15.89
N LEU A 881 0.62 -4.90 16.76
CA LEU A 881 1.70 -3.93 16.82
C LEU A 881 3.00 -4.60 17.31
N VAL A 882 4.01 -4.59 16.48
CA VAL A 882 5.34 -5.15 16.81
C VAL A 882 6.19 -4.12 17.53
N VAL A 883 6.42 -4.35 18.83
CA VAL A 883 7.24 -3.46 19.65
C VAL A 883 8.68 -3.97 19.66
N THR A 884 9.55 -3.30 18.89
CA THR A 884 10.99 -3.59 18.83
C THR A 884 11.80 -2.55 19.63
N PRO A 885 12.99 -2.87 20.16
CA PRO A 885 13.81 -1.94 20.91
C PRO A 885 14.46 -0.85 20.04
N LEU A 886 14.63 -1.08 18.75
CA LEU A 886 15.36 -0.21 17.84
C LEU A 886 14.79 1.22 17.74
N PRO A 887 13.47 1.47 17.61
CA PRO A 887 12.91 2.82 17.58
C PRO A 887 13.18 3.62 18.86
N PHE A 888 13.17 2.96 20.01
CA PHE A 888 13.49 3.59 21.28
C PHE A 888 14.98 3.95 21.38
N ALA A 889 15.85 3.04 20.95
CA ALA A 889 17.28 3.30 20.87
C ALA A 889 17.59 4.47 19.92
N LEU A 890 16.93 4.56 18.78
CA LEU A 890 17.04 5.68 17.84
C LEU A 890 16.57 7.00 18.48
N ALA A 891 15.43 7.01 19.16
CA ALA A 891 14.93 8.21 19.86
C ALA A 891 15.90 8.68 20.95
N VAL A 892 16.47 7.76 21.73
CA VAL A 892 17.51 8.07 22.72
C VAL A 892 18.77 8.60 22.02
N GLY A 893 19.22 7.95 20.95
CA GLY A 893 20.37 8.37 20.14
C GLY A 893 20.22 9.80 19.59
N VAL A 894 19.05 10.09 19.03
CA VAL A 894 18.67 11.43 18.55
C VAL A 894 18.72 12.46 19.66
N ALA A 895 18.15 12.13 20.82
CA ALA A 895 18.12 13.03 21.97
C ALA A 895 19.53 13.31 22.54
N VAL A 896 20.39 12.27 22.62
CA VAL A 896 21.78 12.40 23.05
C VAL A 896 22.58 13.22 22.04
N LEU A 897 22.44 12.96 20.76
CA LEU A 897 23.10 13.71 19.68
C LEU A 897 22.68 15.18 19.71
N ALA A 898 21.39 15.46 19.84
CA ALA A 898 20.86 16.82 19.97
C ALA A 898 21.45 17.55 21.18
N LEU A 899 21.56 16.85 22.31
CA LEU A 899 22.20 17.40 23.54
C LEU A 899 23.68 17.72 23.32
N LEU A 900 24.44 16.83 22.71
CA LEU A 900 25.85 17.03 22.38
C LEU A 900 26.03 18.19 21.40
N VAL A 901 25.27 18.26 20.32
CA VAL A 901 25.30 19.38 19.36
C VAL A 901 24.99 20.70 20.06
N SER A 902 24.04 20.70 20.98
CA SER A 902 23.67 21.91 21.76
C SER A 902 24.77 22.38 22.67
N VAL A 903 25.48 21.48 23.35
CA VAL A 903 26.64 21.82 24.21
C VAL A 903 27.81 22.36 23.40
N VAL A 904 28.08 21.80 22.23
CA VAL A 904 29.09 22.28 21.28
C VAL A 904 28.72 23.67 20.74
N ALA A 905 27.45 23.86 20.33
CA ALA A 905 26.96 25.17 19.88
C ALA A 905 27.11 26.25 20.97
N GLU A 906 26.78 25.92 22.21
CA GLU A 906 26.99 26.85 23.35
C GLU A 906 28.45 27.19 23.53
N ALA A 907 29.36 26.21 23.47
CA ALA A 907 30.79 26.44 23.58
C ALA A 907 31.31 27.34 22.44
N ALA A 908 30.79 27.16 21.22
CA ALA A 908 31.15 28.00 20.07
C ALA A 908 30.66 29.46 20.22
N VAL A 909 29.45 29.67 20.70
CA VAL A 909 28.87 31.00 20.96
C VAL A 909 29.71 31.70 22.06
N ARG A 910 30.04 31.00 23.14
CA ARG A 910 30.87 31.57 24.23
C ARG A 910 32.30 31.95 23.81
N ARG A 911 32.90 31.25 22.86
CA ARG A 911 34.20 31.59 22.31
C ARG A 911 34.18 32.93 21.54
N ARG A 912 33.08 33.25 20.90
CA ARG A 912 32.89 34.49 20.11
C ARG A 912 32.66 35.71 21.04
N ASP A 913 31.94 35.56 22.14
CA ASP A 913 31.60 36.65 23.07
C ASP A 913 32.81 37.10 23.97
N ARG A 914 33.86 36.26 24.13
CA ARG A 914 35.00 36.52 25.01
C ARG A 914 35.93 37.63 24.58
N LEU A 915 35.98 38.07 23.34
CA LEU A 915 36.88 39.07 22.81
C LEU A 915 36.31 40.50 22.85
N GLY A 916 34.98 40.66 22.97
CA GLY A 916 34.31 41.96 22.89
C GLY A 916 33.92 42.58 24.23
N ASP A 917 33.60 41.73 25.25
CA ASP A 917 32.98 42.22 26.51
C ASP A 917 33.96 42.42 27.67
N VAL A 918 35.13 41.78 27.64
CA VAL A 918 36.13 41.93 28.69
C VAL A 918 36.80 43.32 28.62
N LEU A 919 36.78 43.97 27.46
CA LEU A 919 37.36 45.31 27.26
C LEU A 919 36.37 46.47 27.53
N ARG A 920 35.09 46.19 27.80
CA ARG A 920 34.06 47.21 28.03
C ARG A 920 33.53 47.32 29.46
N VAL A 921 34.00 46.51 30.39
CA VAL A 921 33.57 46.54 31.81
C VAL A 921 34.48 47.48 32.67
N GLY A 922 35.44 48.14 32.04
CA GLY A 922 36.29 49.14 32.72
C GLY A 922 35.71 50.55 32.86
N ASP A 923 34.54 50.85 32.22
CA ASP A 923 33.91 52.17 32.25
C ASP A 923 32.39 52.08 32.44
N ARG A 924 31.96 51.75 33.65
CA ARG A 924 30.67 52.21 34.21
C ARG A 924 30.59 51.80 35.73
#